data_ff11b4ce515b2b2a5f09a95c597ca9ca
#
_entry.id   ff11b4ce515b2b2a5f09a95c597ca9ca
#
_cell.length_a   1.000
_cell.length_b   1.000
_cell.length_c   1.000
_cell.angle_alpha   90.00
_cell.angle_beta   90.00
_cell.angle_gamma   90.00
#
_symmetry.space_group_name_H-M   'P 1'
#
loop_
_entity.id
_entity.type
_entity.pdbx_description
1 polymer ?
#
loop_
_entity_poly.entity_id
_entity_poly.type
_entity_poly.pdbx_seq_one_letter_code
_entity_poly.pdbx_strand_id
1 'polypeptide(L)'
;LAQPIDIDLVDGTIRRRAPGRIPPHNLEAEESLLGAMMLSREAITAAIEARLDADDFYKPAHGAIYTAAFALHSRGEPVDPVTVAEELRRASKLDDLGGRPTLMRIQAATPASANAAQYAQIVSELAMLRGLIQTAGEIQEMAYAAEDTVDETLDAAESAIFEVAEKRVTDSLMPLYPALEQTMDQLEALYDRDSDIVGVATGYHDLDGILLGLQPSTLSIVAARPGQGKTSFALGLAQNVAIHARQPVMFFSMEMGYLELTKRLLAAEARVPARKLQTGKLSEHEWPRVNQAVGRLAEAPFFIDDNPHCTVMEMRAKARRVKARHGALGLIVVDYLQLMTSHSKRVESRQVEVSELSRGLKILARELETPVVCLSQLNRQLEYRQDKRPMLADLRESGCLTAGSRISLADGSTRAIGELYTEGIHDIDVLTLDEHLRLVPGRMTKVFPSGTKDIFELRLASGRRVVASANHPFLTLDGWVHLADLRIGSHVASSRQSGPEIDPSVDPIPREVWDYIERKQLLVHGSLRGHDLVERLGAEAGGTHRVYEQGVSRALMRRIADALPDQFLADLGASDVLWDEIVAIEPRGEALVFDATVPNTHNFVANDIVVHNSIEQDADVVMFIYRDEYYNPESDQRGLAEIIVAKHRNGPVGNTKLVFHADYTTFENAARE
;
A
#
# COMPACT_ATOMS: atom_id res chain seq x y z
N LEU A 1 -42.28 7.48 39.35
CA LEU A 1 -42.00 6.09 39.72
C LEU A 1 -40.56 5.77 39.34
N ALA A 2 -39.67 5.73 40.38
CA ALA A 2 -38.26 5.43 40.19
C ALA A 2 -38.10 3.94 39.84
N GLN A 3 -37.33 3.65 38.78
CA GLN A 3 -36.96 2.29 38.43
C GLN A 3 -35.98 1.71 39.48
N PRO A 4 -36.03 0.41 39.78
CA PRO A 4 -35.13 -0.22 40.73
C PRO A 4 -33.70 -0.19 40.22
N ILE A 5 -32.78 0.18 41.11
CA ILE A 5 -31.33 0.17 40.86
C ILE A 5 -30.83 -1.26 41.16
N ASP A 6 -30.41 -1.99 40.14
CA ASP A 6 -29.73 -3.29 40.32
C ASP A 6 -28.30 -3.04 40.85
N ILE A 7 -28.01 -3.62 42.00
CA ILE A 7 -26.71 -3.49 42.69
C ILE A 7 -26.10 -4.88 42.80
N ASP A 8 -24.97 -5.12 42.15
CA ASP A 8 -24.14 -6.29 42.38
C ASP A 8 -23.05 -5.97 43.42
N LEU A 9 -22.97 -6.78 44.45
CA LEU A 9 -21.91 -6.76 45.46
C LEU A 9 -20.82 -7.75 45.09
N VAL A 10 -19.68 -7.26 44.61
CA VAL A 10 -18.46 -8.04 44.45
C VAL A 10 -17.37 -7.34 45.26
N ASP A 11 -16.77 -8.08 46.20
CA ASP A 11 -15.65 -7.64 47.07
C ASP A 11 -15.89 -6.32 47.86
N GLY A 12 -17.09 -6.14 48.42
CA GLY A 12 -17.34 -5.03 49.35
C GLY A 12 -17.36 -3.62 48.71
N THR A 13 -17.27 -3.50 47.41
CA THR A 13 -17.35 -2.23 46.67
C THR A 13 -18.66 -2.18 45.85
N ILE A 14 -19.44 -1.14 46.06
CA ILE A 14 -20.65 -0.87 45.27
C ILE A 14 -20.25 -0.38 43.90
N ARG A 15 -20.29 -1.26 42.88
CA ARG A 15 -20.22 -0.83 41.47
C ARG A 15 -21.62 -0.63 40.91
N ARG A 16 -21.94 0.60 40.55
CA ARG A 16 -23.13 0.89 39.74
C ARG A 16 -22.96 0.21 38.38
N ARG A 17 -23.79 -0.77 38.07
CA ARG A 17 -23.95 -1.26 36.70
C ARG A 17 -24.50 -0.08 35.90
N ALA A 18 -23.75 0.39 34.90
CA ALA A 18 -24.25 1.40 33.97
C ALA A 18 -25.50 0.83 33.27
N PRO A 19 -26.65 1.55 33.24
CA PRO A 19 -27.79 1.11 32.46
C PRO A 19 -27.35 0.89 31.03
N GLY A 20 -27.82 -0.18 30.37
CA GLY A 20 -27.44 -0.53 28.98
C GLY A 20 -27.52 0.72 28.11
N ARG A 21 -26.36 1.24 27.69
CA ARG A 21 -26.29 2.45 26.87
C ARG A 21 -26.81 2.08 25.49
N ILE A 22 -27.87 2.74 25.07
CA ILE A 22 -28.40 2.61 23.71
C ILE A 22 -27.35 3.22 22.76
N PRO A 23 -26.91 2.50 21.71
CA PRO A 23 -25.97 3.05 20.73
C PRO A 23 -26.49 4.36 20.12
N PRO A 24 -25.62 5.31 19.79
CA PRO A 24 -26.03 6.59 19.21
C PRO A 24 -26.75 6.39 17.87
N HIS A 25 -27.95 7.00 17.73
CA HIS A 25 -28.77 6.90 16.53
C HIS A 25 -29.72 8.11 16.43
N ASN A 26 -30.18 8.37 15.20
CA ASN A 26 -31.23 9.35 14.91
C ASN A 26 -32.16 8.79 13.83
N LEU A 27 -33.25 8.13 14.28
CA LEU A 27 -34.19 7.48 13.36
C LEU A 27 -34.93 8.50 12.48
N GLU A 28 -35.12 9.73 12.93
CA GLU A 28 -35.76 10.78 12.16
C GLU A 28 -34.86 11.21 10.98
N ALA A 29 -33.54 11.34 11.22
CA ALA A 29 -32.59 11.63 10.14
C ALA A 29 -32.50 10.48 9.13
N GLU A 30 -32.51 9.22 9.59
CA GLU A 30 -32.52 8.04 8.70
C GLU A 30 -33.79 8.01 7.84
N GLU A 31 -34.98 8.14 8.43
CA GLU A 31 -36.25 8.17 7.70
C GLU A 31 -36.32 9.37 6.74
N SER A 32 -35.83 10.55 7.16
CA SER A 32 -35.79 11.74 6.30
C SER A 32 -34.85 11.58 5.11
N LEU A 33 -33.69 10.96 5.31
CA LEU A 33 -32.75 10.66 4.21
C LEU A 33 -33.37 9.67 3.21
N LEU A 34 -33.90 8.55 3.70
CA LEU A 34 -34.52 7.54 2.84
C LEU A 34 -35.73 8.09 2.07
N GLY A 35 -36.53 8.89 2.72
CA GLY A 35 -37.66 9.56 2.07
C GLY A 35 -37.22 10.58 1.02
N ALA A 36 -36.15 11.34 1.29
CA ALA A 36 -35.54 12.25 0.30
C ALA A 36 -35.00 11.50 -0.90
N MET A 37 -34.35 10.33 -0.72
CA MET A 37 -33.86 9.48 -1.80
C MET A 37 -34.97 8.98 -2.71
N MET A 38 -36.18 8.74 -2.17
CA MET A 38 -37.37 8.37 -2.95
C MET A 38 -38.05 9.56 -3.63
N LEU A 39 -37.62 10.78 -3.38
CA LEU A 39 -38.16 12.02 -3.94
C LEU A 39 -37.23 12.68 -4.95
N SER A 40 -35.91 12.53 -4.79
CA SER A 40 -34.91 13.27 -5.56
C SER A 40 -33.65 12.43 -5.81
N ARG A 41 -33.11 12.50 -7.02
CA ARG A 41 -31.83 11.85 -7.39
C ARG A 41 -30.65 12.51 -6.69
N GLU A 42 -30.72 13.82 -6.45
CA GLU A 42 -29.67 14.57 -5.74
C GLU A 42 -29.54 14.05 -4.30
N ALA A 43 -30.62 13.60 -3.68
CA ALA A 43 -30.57 13.02 -2.34
C ALA A 43 -29.81 11.68 -2.32
N ILE A 44 -29.92 10.89 -3.39
CA ILE A 44 -29.14 9.64 -3.53
C ILE A 44 -27.66 9.97 -3.74
N THR A 45 -27.36 10.96 -4.56
CA THR A 45 -25.98 11.44 -4.74
C THR A 45 -25.39 11.92 -3.43
N ALA A 46 -26.13 12.68 -2.62
CA ALA A 46 -25.67 13.13 -1.31
C ALA A 46 -25.38 11.97 -0.33
N ALA A 47 -26.16 10.88 -0.37
CA ALA A 47 -25.92 9.70 0.43
C ALA A 47 -24.64 8.94 -0.04
N ILE A 48 -24.40 8.90 -1.37
CA ILE A 48 -23.18 8.34 -1.96
C ILE A 48 -21.95 9.18 -1.59
N GLU A 49 -22.05 10.51 -1.66
CA GLU A 49 -20.98 11.43 -1.27
C GLU A 49 -20.64 11.31 0.21
N ALA A 50 -21.63 11.08 1.07
CA ALA A 50 -21.43 10.78 2.48
C ALA A 50 -20.89 9.36 2.74
N ARG A 51 -20.67 8.54 1.69
CA ARG A 51 -20.18 7.16 1.73
C ARG A 51 -20.96 6.26 2.68
N LEU A 52 -22.26 6.42 2.69
CA LEU A 52 -23.14 5.58 3.51
C LEU A 52 -23.25 4.19 2.92
N ASP A 53 -23.17 3.20 3.80
CA ASP A 53 -23.47 1.81 3.54
C ASP A 53 -24.75 1.36 4.25
N ALA A 54 -25.27 0.19 3.93
CA ALA A 54 -26.45 -0.37 4.57
C ALA A 54 -26.28 -0.52 6.09
N ASP A 55 -25.07 -0.85 6.55
CA ASP A 55 -24.73 -1.08 7.95
C ASP A 55 -24.57 0.23 8.75
N ASP A 56 -24.49 1.37 8.05
CA ASP A 56 -24.46 2.68 8.69
C ASP A 56 -25.83 3.12 9.20
N PHE A 57 -26.89 2.39 8.90
CA PHE A 57 -28.23 2.63 9.45
C PHE A 57 -28.43 1.85 10.76
N TYR A 58 -28.94 2.54 11.78
CA TYR A 58 -29.21 1.91 13.08
C TYR A 58 -30.28 0.81 12.99
N LYS A 59 -31.32 1.03 12.14
CA LYS A 59 -32.31 -0.01 11.85
C LYS A 59 -31.88 -0.82 10.62
N PRO A 60 -31.72 -2.14 10.72
CA PRO A 60 -31.45 -3.00 9.55
C PRO A 60 -32.51 -2.84 8.44
N ALA A 61 -33.75 -2.51 8.82
CA ALA A 61 -34.83 -2.17 7.90
C ALA A 61 -34.49 -0.97 7.00
N HIS A 62 -33.91 0.08 7.57
CA HIS A 62 -33.50 1.28 6.84
C HIS A 62 -32.33 0.98 5.90
N GLY A 63 -31.33 0.17 6.34
CA GLY A 63 -30.24 -0.30 5.50
C GLY A 63 -30.74 -1.11 4.28
N ALA A 64 -31.75 -1.97 4.46
CA ALA A 64 -32.35 -2.70 3.35
C ALA A 64 -33.05 -1.77 2.34
N ILE A 65 -33.76 -0.73 2.82
CA ILE A 65 -34.38 0.29 1.94
C ILE A 65 -33.31 1.06 1.18
N TYR A 66 -32.21 1.45 1.85
CA TYR A 66 -31.08 2.11 1.24
C TYR A 66 -30.47 1.27 0.12
N THR A 67 -30.19 -0.01 0.39
CA THR A 67 -29.64 -0.96 -0.61
C THR A 67 -30.54 -1.07 -1.84
N ALA A 68 -31.84 -1.19 -1.65
CA ALA A 68 -32.80 -1.28 -2.76
C ALA A 68 -32.84 0.02 -3.59
N ALA A 69 -32.84 1.19 -2.92
CA ALA A 69 -32.81 2.49 -3.59
C ALA A 69 -31.49 2.69 -4.38
N PHE A 70 -30.37 2.32 -3.79
CA PHE A 70 -29.05 2.39 -4.43
C PHE A 70 -28.96 1.45 -5.66
N ALA A 71 -29.44 0.22 -5.55
CA ALA A 71 -29.46 -0.75 -6.66
C ALA A 71 -30.29 -0.26 -7.84
N LEU A 72 -31.46 0.34 -7.60
CA LEU A 72 -32.29 0.96 -8.64
C LEU A 72 -31.57 2.14 -9.32
N HIS A 73 -30.98 3.02 -8.50
CA HIS A 73 -30.21 4.16 -8.99
C HIS A 73 -29.04 3.73 -9.87
N SER A 74 -28.26 2.73 -9.45
CA SER A 74 -27.11 2.21 -10.21
C SER A 74 -27.51 1.61 -11.57
N ARG A 75 -28.73 1.08 -11.70
CA ARG A 75 -29.30 0.62 -12.98
C ARG A 75 -29.95 1.73 -13.80
N GLY A 76 -29.95 2.98 -13.29
CA GLY A 76 -30.60 4.13 -13.93
C GLY A 76 -32.13 4.12 -13.84
N GLU A 77 -32.70 3.23 -13.02
CA GLU A 77 -34.14 3.10 -12.82
C GLU A 77 -34.70 4.19 -11.90
N PRO A 78 -36.00 4.53 -12.00
CA PRO A 78 -36.63 5.46 -11.08
C PRO A 78 -36.63 4.91 -9.64
N VAL A 79 -36.36 5.80 -8.67
CA VAL A 79 -36.36 5.45 -7.24
C VAL A 79 -37.57 6.12 -6.59
N ASP A 80 -38.62 5.34 -6.34
CA ASP A 80 -39.85 5.77 -5.68
C ASP A 80 -40.39 4.62 -4.81
N PRO A 81 -41.42 4.84 -3.93
CA PRO A 81 -41.93 3.78 -3.05
C PRO A 81 -42.48 2.57 -3.78
N VAL A 82 -42.82 2.68 -5.08
CA VAL A 82 -43.35 1.55 -5.85
C VAL A 82 -42.22 0.67 -6.34
N THR A 83 -41.18 1.28 -6.94
CA THR A 83 -40.01 0.59 -7.47
C THR A 83 -39.15 0.00 -6.36
N VAL A 84 -38.94 0.72 -5.25
CA VAL A 84 -38.25 0.24 -4.04
C VAL A 84 -39.01 -0.94 -3.40
N ALA A 85 -40.34 -0.90 -3.32
CA ALA A 85 -41.14 -2.02 -2.83
C ALA A 85 -40.99 -3.28 -3.71
N GLU A 86 -40.92 -3.11 -5.03
CA GLU A 86 -40.71 -4.21 -5.95
C GLU A 86 -39.32 -4.84 -5.80
N GLU A 87 -38.27 -4.02 -5.63
CA GLU A 87 -36.92 -4.50 -5.40
C GLU A 87 -36.80 -5.25 -4.06
N LEU A 88 -37.37 -4.70 -3.00
CA LEU A 88 -37.43 -5.34 -1.68
C LEU A 88 -38.24 -6.64 -1.70
N ARG A 89 -39.29 -6.73 -2.54
CA ARG A 89 -40.09 -7.96 -2.72
C ARG A 89 -39.27 -9.05 -3.42
N ARG A 90 -38.47 -8.68 -4.43
CA ARG A 90 -37.53 -9.61 -5.10
C ARG A 90 -36.49 -10.16 -4.13
N ALA A 91 -36.03 -9.31 -3.19
CA ALA A 91 -35.13 -9.68 -2.11
C ALA A 91 -35.82 -10.40 -0.92
N SER A 92 -37.14 -10.66 -1.00
CA SER A 92 -37.96 -11.28 0.06
C SER A 92 -37.90 -10.53 1.40
N LYS A 93 -37.63 -9.22 1.40
CA LYS A 93 -37.49 -8.37 2.60
C LYS A 93 -38.68 -7.42 2.83
N LEU A 94 -39.61 -7.28 1.88
CA LEU A 94 -40.69 -6.28 1.95
C LEU A 94 -41.65 -6.49 3.13
N ASP A 95 -42.01 -7.73 3.43
CA ASP A 95 -42.99 -8.04 4.49
C ASP A 95 -42.41 -7.78 5.87
N ASP A 96 -41.13 -8.07 6.09
CA ASP A 96 -40.41 -7.79 7.34
C ASP A 96 -40.30 -6.29 7.64
N LEU A 97 -40.37 -5.46 6.60
CA LEU A 97 -40.30 -4.00 6.71
C LEU A 97 -41.68 -3.33 6.94
N GLY A 98 -42.75 -4.10 7.07
CA GLY A 98 -44.12 -3.60 7.21
C GLY A 98 -44.75 -3.21 5.87
N GLY A 99 -44.22 -3.71 4.75
CA GLY A 99 -44.82 -3.56 3.45
C GLY A 99 -44.71 -2.15 2.85
N ARG A 100 -45.41 -1.99 1.71
CA ARG A 100 -45.47 -0.73 0.96
C ARG A 100 -45.97 0.49 1.77
N PRO A 101 -46.90 0.36 2.73
CA PRO A 101 -47.33 1.50 3.54
C PRO A 101 -46.19 2.16 4.34
N THR A 102 -45.20 1.40 4.78
CA THR A 102 -44.02 1.94 5.49
C THR A 102 -43.18 2.85 4.59
N LEU A 103 -42.93 2.44 3.35
CA LEU A 103 -42.17 3.28 2.38
C LEU A 103 -42.93 4.58 2.07
N MET A 104 -44.25 4.51 1.88
CA MET A 104 -45.07 5.69 1.64
C MET A 104 -45.07 6.63 2.88
N ARG A 105 -45.10 6.08 4.10
CA ARG A 105 -44.99 6.85 5.33
C ARG A 105 -43.65 7.57 5.44
N ILE A 106 -42.56 6.86 5.16
CA ILE A 106 -41.18 7.43 5.19
C ILE A 106 -41.09 8.57 4.16
N GLN A 107 -41.54 8.38 2.93
CA GLN A 107 -41.55 9.42 1.91
C GLN A 107 -42.37 10.64 2.33
N ALA A 108 -43.59 10.42 2.86
CA ALA A 108 -44.49 11.49 3.26
C ALA A 108 -44.02 12.27 4.49
N ALA A 109 -43.23 11.63 5.38
CA ALA A 109 -42.68 12.24 6.58
C ALA A 109 -41.44 13.09 6.34
N THR A 110 -40.88 13.10 5.10
CA THR A 110 -39.67 13.85 4.78
C THR A 110 -39.92 15.36 4.74
N PRO A 111 -39.25 16.16 5.61
CA PRO A 111 -39.55 17.59 5.71
C PRO A 111 -39.06 18.38 4.46
N ALA A 112 -37.89 18.07 3.93
CA ALA A 112 -37.33 18.72 2.73
C ALA A 112 -36.24 17.83 2.09
N SER A 113 -36.43 17.47 0.83
CA SER A 113 -35.42 16.69 0.07
C SER A 113 -34.13 17.47 -0.18
N ALA A 114 -34.17 18.81 -0.18
CA ALA A 114 -32.99 19.67 -0.34
C ALA A 114 -31.98 19.53 0.84
N ASN A 115 -32.39 19.04 1.99
CA ASN A 115 -31.53 18.86 3.16
C ASN A 115 -30.93 17.45 3.26
N ALA A 116 -31.00 16.64 2.21
CA ALA A 116 -30.53 15.27 2.19
C ALA A 116 -29.04 15.14 2.59
N ALA A 117 -28.18 16.06 2.15
CA ALA A 117 -26.78 16.09 2.54
C ALA A 117 -26.58 16.21 4.06
N GLN A 118 -27.39 17.06 4.72
CA GLN A 118 -27.33 17.21 6.18
C GLN A 118 -27.84 15.96 6.90
N TYR A 119 -28.89 15.32 6.39
CA TYR A 119 -29.38 14.05 6.95
C TYR A 119 -28.35 12.93 6.78
N ALA A 120 -27.72 12.83 5.60
CA ALA A 120 -26.67 11.86 5.33
C ALA A 120 -25.47 12.05 6.26
N GLN A 121 -25.05 13.29 6.51
CA GLN A 121 -23.98 13.61 7.44
C GLN A 121 -24.31 13.16 8.87
N ILE A 122 -25.53 13.44 9.37
CA ILE A 122 -25.98 13.00 10.71
C ILE A 122 -25.94 11.47 10.84
N VAL A 123 -26.41 10.75 9.82
CA VAL A 123 -26.38 9.27 9.81
C VAL A 123 -24.95 8.77 9.85
N SER A 124 -24.05 9.33 9.02
CA SER A 124 -22.64 8.98 8.95
C SER A 124 -21.90 9.23 10.27
N GLU A 125 -22.09 10.40 10.90
CA GLU A 125 -21.47 10.72 12.19
C GLU A 125 -21.89 9.76 13.30
N LEU A 126 -23.18 9.41 13.36
CA LEU A 126 -23.69 8.46 14.34
C LEU A 126 -23.27 7.01 14.06
N ALA A 127 -23.13 6.63 12.79
CA ALA A 127 -22.56 5.35 12.38
C ALA A 127 -21.11 5.22 12.82
N MET A 128 -20.28 6.26 12.62
CA MET A 128 -18.91 6.28 13.13
C MET A 128 -18.81 6.11 14.64
N LEU A 129 -19.70 6.75 15.41
CA LEU A 129 -19.74 6.56 16.85
C LEU A 129 -20.12 5.12 17.25
N ARG A 130 -21.02 4.48 16.49
CA ARG A 130 -21.34 3.06 16.68
C ARG A 130 -20.16 2.16 16.33
N GLY A 131 -19.47 2.43 15.22
CA GLY A 131 -18.24 1.76 14.84
C GLY A 131 -17.18 1.83 15.93
N LEU A 132 -16.93 3.02 16.51
CA LEU A 132 -16.01 3.17 17.65
C LEU A 132 -16.44 2.36 18.89
N ILE A 133 -17.74 2.29 19.19
CA ILE A 133 -18.25 1.49 20.31
C ILE A 133 -18.05 0.01 20.06
N GLN A 134 -18.29 -0.46 18.83
CA GLN A 134 -18.09 -1.84 18.44
C GLN A 134 -16.61 -2.22 18.49
N THR A 135 -15.75 -1.43 17.88
CA THR A 135 -14.29 -1.64 17.89
C THR A 135 -13.72 -1.63 19.32
N ALA A 136 -14.22 -0.75 20.19
CA ALA A 136 -13.84 -0.77 21.61
C ALA A 136 -14.24 -2.08 22.30
N GLY A 137 -15.39 -2.67 21.93
CA GLY A 137 -15.82 -3.99 22.40
C GLY A 137 -14.90 -5.11 21.88
N GLU A 138 -14.55 -5.08 20.61
CA GLU A 138 -13.62 -6.05 19.97
C GLU A 138 -12.23 -5.98 20.62
N ILE A 139 -11.71 -4.77 20.86
CA ILE A 139 -10.43 -4.57 21.57
C ILE A 139 -10.51 -5.12 23.00
N GLN A 140 -11.63 -4.94 23.66
CA GLN A 140 -11.84 -5.50 25.00
C GLN A 140 -11.81 -7.04 24.97
N GLU A 141 -12.48 -7.65 24.00
CA GLU A 141 -12.47 -9.10 23.83
C GLU A 141 -11.08 -9.64 23.49
N MET A 142 -10.33 -9.00 22.58
CA MET A 142 -8.94 -9.35 22.26
C MET A 142 -8.06 -9.32 23.53
N ALA A 143 -8.21 -8.28 24.36
CA ALA A 143 -7.43 -8.16 25.60
C ALA A 143 -7.79 -9.22 26.66
N TYR A 144 -9.05 -9.68 26.70
CA TYR A 144 -9.45 -10.76 27.61
C TYR A 144 -9.10 -12.15 27.11
N ALA A 145 -9.08 -12.38 25.79
CA ALA A 145 -8.72 -13.67 25.22
C ALA A 145 -7.25 -14.01 25.49
N ALA A 146 -6.36 -13.01 25.52
CA ALA A 146 -4.92 -13.14 25.81
C ALA A 146 -4.25 -14.28 25.01
N GLU A 147 -4.69 -14.53 23.77
CA GLU A 147 -4.18 -15.60 22.91
C GLU A 147 -2.86 -15.20 22.23
N ASP A 148 -2.68 -13.88 21.99
CA ASP A 148 -1.51 -13.30 21.35
C ASP A 148 -0.58 -12.63 22.37
N THR A 149 0.63 -12.23 21.94
CA THR A 149 1.52 -11.40 22.77
C THR A 149 0.92 -10.01 22.99
N VAL A 150 1.34 -9.32 24.06
CA VAL A 150 0.85 -7.98 24.39
C VAL A 150 1.06 -7.01 23.22
N ASP A 151 2.21 -7.10 22.53
CA ASP A 151 2.54 -6.25 21.39
C ASP A 151 1.61 -6.53 20.19
N GLU A 152 1.35 -7.80 19.88
CA GLU A 152 0.41 -8.20 18.82
C GLU A 152 -1.03 -7.74 19.11
N THR A 153 -1.46 -7.82 20.36
CA THR A 153 -2.79 -7.35 20.78
C THR A 153 -2.91 -5.84 20.65
N LEU A 154 -1.85 -5.09 21.00
CA LEU A 154 -1.81 -3.64 20.84
C LEU A 154 -1.86 -3.24 19.36
N ASP A 155 -1.09 -3.90 18.50
CA ASP A 155 -1.08 -3.63 17.06
C ASP A 155 -2.45 -3.91 16.42
N ALA A 156 -3.09 -5.02 16.81
CA ALA A 156 -4.44 -5.34 16.35
C ALA A 156 -5.47 -4.28 16.80
N ALA A 157 -5.37 -3.80 18.04
CA ALA A 157 -6.22 -2.75 18.58
C ALA A 157 -6.03 -1.41 17.86
N GLU A 158 -4.78 -1.02 17.58
CA GLU A 158 -4.47 0.19 16.79
C GLU A 158 -5.03 0.10 15.38
N SER A 159 -4.88 -1.05 14.72
CA SER A 159 -5.41 -1.30 13.36
C SER A 159 -6.93 -1.18 13.33
N ALA A 160 -7.63 -1.79 14.29
CA ALA A 160 -9.08 -1.73 14.38
C ALA A 160 -9.62 -0.29 14.60
N ILE A 161 -8.94 0.51 15.44
CA ILE A 161 -9.28 1.93 15.61
C ILE A 161 -9.02 2.71 14.32
N PHE A 162 -7.93 2.37 13.62
CA PHE A 162 -7.56 3.06 12.38
C PHE A 162 -8.58 2.82 11.26
N GLU A 163 -9.10 1.61 11.09
CA GLU A 163 -10.15 1.29 10.09
C GLU A 163 -11.39 2.18 10.28
N VAL A 164 -11.81 2.42 11.52
CA VAL A 164 -12.92 3.34 11.81
C VAL A 164 -12.58 4.78 11.44
N ALA A 165 -11.32 5.19 11.67
CA ALA A 165 -10.86 6.54 11.37
C ALA A 165 -10.67 6.78 9.85
N GLU A 166 -10.30 5.76 9.09
CA GLU A 166 -10.08 5.86 7.63
C GLU A 166 -11.38 6.07 6.86
N LYS A 167 -12.52 5.58 7.35
CA LYS A 167 -13.86 5.92 6.82
C LYS A 167 -14.13 7.43 6.81
N ARG A 168 -13.34 8.21 7.55
CA ARG A 168 -13.43 9.68 7.67
C ARG A 168 -12.66 10.45 6.59
N VAL A 169 -12.13 9.81 5.55
CA VAL A 169 -11.37 10.51 4.51
C VAL A 169 -12.30 11.53 3.84
N THR A 170 -12.05 12.77 4.19
CA THR A 170 -12.67 14.01 3.73
C THR A 170 -12.77 14.02 2.21
N ASP A 171 -13.82 14.60 1.70
CA ASP A 171 -14.03 14.95 0.30
C ASP A 171 -12.73 15.57 -0.27
N SER A 172 -12.02 14.81 -1.08
CA SER A 172 -10.74 15.23 -1.67
C SER A 172 -10.95 16.10 -2.90
N LEU A 173 -12.20 16.36 -3.29
CA LEU A 173 -12.55 17.24 -4.40
C LEU A 173 -12.44 18.70 -3.96
N MET A 174 -11.33 19.33 -4.31
CA MET A 174 -11.13 20.75 -4.08
C MET A 174 -11.56 21.54 -5.33
N PRO A 175 -12.48 22.53 -5.21
CA PRO A 175 -12.79 23.40 -6.32
C PRO A 175 -11.53 24.12 -6.83
N LEU A 176 -11.42 24.30 -8.14
CA LEU A 176 -10.22 24.87 -8.76
C LEU A 176 -9.91 26.29 -8.25
N TYR A 177 -10.92 27.10 -7.99
CA TYR A 177 -10.73 28.50 -7.62
C TYR A 177 -9.94 28.69 -6.30
N PRO A 178 -10.31 28.07 -5.18
CA PRO A 178 -9.50 28.12 -3.94
C PRO A 178 -8.08 27.56 -4.12
N ALA A 179 -7.92 26.52 -4.95
CA ALA A 179 -6.61 25.98 -5.25
C ALA A 179 -5.73 26.97 -6.03
N LEU A 180 -6.31 27.75 -6.95
CA LEU A 180 -5.61 28.82 -7.66
C LEU A 180 -5.20 29.97 -6.72
N GLU A 181 -6.06 30.38 -5.79
CA GLU A 181 -5.71 31.40 -4.78
C GLU A 181 -4.51 30.94 -3.95
N GLN A 182 -4.54 29.72 -3.41
CA GLN A 182 -3.40 29.16 -2.67
C GLN A 182 -2.12 29.08 -3.52
N THR A 183 -2.26 28.76 -4.81
CA THR A 183 -1.11 28.69 -5.73
C THR A 183 -0.52 30.08 -5.97
N MET A 184 -1.35 31.11 -6.08
CA MET A 184 -0.89 32.50 -6.23
C MET A 184 -0.15 32.98 -4.99
N ASP A 185 -0.68 32.72 -3.79
CA ASP A 185 -0.04 33.04 -2.51
C ASP A 185 1.34 32.37 -2.41
N GLN A 186 1.45 31.11 -2.85
CA GLN A 186 2.71 30.37 -2.89
C GLN A 186 3.70 30.99 -3.89
N LEU A 187 3.24 31.40 -5.08
CA LEU A 187 4.08 32.03 -6.09
C LEU A 187 4.60 33.40 -5.62
N GLU A 188 3.77 34.20 -4.96
CA GLU A 188 4.18 35.47 -4.37
C GLU A 188 5.24 35.25 -3.26
N ALA A 189 5.01 34.28 -2.38
CA ALA A 189 5.98 33.92 -1.35
C ALA A 189 7.31 33.39 -1.91
N LEU A 190 7.31 32.73 -3.07
CA LEU A 190 8.51 32.30 -3.77
C LEU A 190 9.23 33.45 -4.48
N TYR A 191 8.48 34.40 -5.04
CA TYR A 191 9.04 35.57 -5.71
C TYR A 191 9.86 36.46 -4.77
N ASP A 192 9.43 36.54 -3.50
CA ASP A 192 10.12 37.33 -2.46
C ASP A 192 11.34 36.61 -1.85
N ARG A 193 11.66 35.39 -2.27
CA ARG A 193 12.82 34.64 -1.76
C ARG A 193 14.05 34.84 -2.67
N ASP A 194 15.21 35.11 -2.04
CA ASP A 194 16.51 35.18 -2.72
C ASP A 194 17.10 33.79 -3.06
N SER A 195 16.36 32.70 -2.91
CA SER A 195 16.86 31.33 -3.08
C SER A 195 15.98 30.55 -4.06
N ASP A 196 16.60 29.87 -5.01
CA ASP A 196 15.95 28.97 -5.97
C ASP A 196 15.43 27.67 -5.33
N ILE A 197 15.77 27.40 -4.04
CA ILE A 197 15.38 26.19 -3.34
C ILE A 197 13.95 26.35 -2.80
N VAL A 198 13.03 25.56 -3.35
CA VAL A 198 11.60 25.58 -2.99
C VAL A 198 11.32 24.62 -1.82
N GLY A 199 11.90 23.41 -1.87
CA GLY A 199 11.78 22.37 -0.85
C GLY A 199 12.77 22.54 0.31
N VAL A 200 12.97 21.45 1.04
CA VAL A 200 13.97 21.37 2.11
C VAL A 200 15.35 21.18 1.48
N ALA A 201 16.27 22.11 1.76
CA ALA A 201 17.63 22.07 1.23
C ALA A 201 18.36 20.79 1.63
N THR A 202 18.98 20.10 0.66
CA THR A 202 19.80 18.91 0.92
C THR A 202 21.14 19.27 1.55
N GLY A 203 21.60 20.52 1.36
CA GLY A 203 22.94 21.00 1.72
C GLY A 203 24.01 20.65 0.68
N TYR A 204 23.64 19.96 -0.38
CA TYR A 204 24.51 19.68 -1.53
C TYR A 204 24.08 20.56 -2.70
N HIS A 205 24.85 21.64 -2.96
CA HIS A 205 24.45 22.73 -3.88
C HIS A 205 24.08 22.26 -5.28
N ASP A 206 24.85 21.36 -5.86
CA ASP A 206 24.57 20.91 -7.23
C ASP A 206 23.38 19.93 -7.27
N LEU A 207 23.15 19.17 -6.20
CA LEU A 207 21.97 18.33 -6.04
C LEU A 207 20.73 19.19 -5.82
N ASP A 208 20.84 20.24 -5.01
CA ASP A 208 19.75 21.21 -4.82
C ASP A 208 19.41 21.94 -6.12
N GLY A 209 20.39 22.18 -7.00
CA GLY A 209 20.16 22.72 -8.34
C GLY A 209 19.34 21.81 -9.26
N ILE A 210 19.41 20.48 -9.07
CA ILE A 210 18.61 19.50 -9.83
C ILE A 210 17.23 19.32 -9.20
N LEU A 211 17.17 19.18 -7.86
CA LEU A 211 15.94 18.81 -7.13
C LEU A 211 15.11 20.03 -6.69
N LEU A 212 15.69 21.22 -6.68
CA LEU A 212 15.16 22.44 -6.03
C LEU A 212 14.84 22.19 -4.53
N GLY A 213 15.67 21.35 -3.88
CA GLY A 213 15.46 20.81 -2.56
C GLY A 213 14.52 19.61 -2.52
N LEU A 214 14.43 18.94 -1.36
CA LEU A 214 13.49 17.84 -1.14
C LEU A 214 12.07 18.40 -1.00
N GLN A 215 11.20 18.07 -1.94
CA GLN A 215 9.85 18.62 -1.99
C GLN A 215 8.95 17.99 -0.91
N PRO A 216 8.09 18.76 -0.22
CA PRO A 216 7.06 18.20 0.67
C PRO A 216 6.19 17.18 -0.06
N SER A 217 5.63 16.23 0.70
CA SER A 217 4.75 15.18 0.17
C SER A 217 5.38 14.25 -0.87
N THR A 218 6.72 14.21 -0.98
CA THR A 218 7.44 13.36 -1.92
C THR A 218 8.16 12.22 -1.23
N LEU A 219 8.26 11.09 -1.94
CA LEU A 219 9.09 9.95 -1.58
C LEU A 219 10.32 9.92 -2.48
N SER A 220 11.50 10.04 -1.88
CA SER A 220 12.80 9.93 -2.55
C SER A 220 13.45 8.60 -2.15
N ILE A 221 13.87 7.81 -3.12
CA ILE A 221 14.65 6.59 -2.88
C ILE A 221 16.12 6.87 -3.15
N VAL A 222 16.98 6.54 -2.18
CA VAL A 222 18.44 6.57 -2.34
C VAL A 222 18.96 5.14 -2.32
N ALA A 223 19.53 4.68 -3.43
CA ALA A 223 19.96 3.31 -3.55
C ALA A 223 21.46 3.18 -3.90
N ALA A 224 22.09 2.18 -3.29
CA ALA A 224 23.49 1.86 -3.53
C ALA A 224 23.80 0.39 -3.21
N ARG A 225 24.93 -0.10 -3.70
CA ARG A 225 25.51 -1.35 -3.19
C ARG A 225 26.08 -1.17 -1.79
N PRO A 226 26.19 -2.23 -0.98
CA PRO A 226 26.84 -2.16 0.34
C PRO A 226 28.22 -1.53 0.25
N GLY A 227 28.59 -0.73 1.24
CA GLY A 227 29.91 -0.07 1.28
C GLY A 227 30.07 1.21 0.42
N GLN A 228 29.09 1.58 -0.39
CA GLN A 228 29.12 2.79 -1.23
C GLN A 228 28.83 4.09 -0.45
N GLY A 229 28.37 3.99 0.81
CA GLY A 229 28.10 5.15 1.68
C GLY A 229 26.65 5.59 1.75
N LYS A 230 25.68 4.70 1.45
CA LYS A 230 24.23 4.99 1.48
C LYS A 230 23.77 5.65 2.79
N THR A 231 24.03 5.02 3.92
CA THR A 231 23.68 5.55 5.27
C THR A 231 24.42 6.86 5.59
N SER A 232 25.69 6.98 5.16
CA SER A 232 26.48 8.22 5.33
C SER A 232 25.89 9.40 4.56
N PHE A 233 25.40 9.17 3.34
CA PHE A 233 24.73 10.19 2.54
C PHE A 233 23.43 10.63 3.19
N ALA A 234 22.61 9.68 3.66
CA ALA A 234 21.35 9.97 4.33
C ALA A 234 21.55 10.70 5.67
N LEU A 235 22.59 10.32 6.44
CA LEU A 235 22.98 11.06 7.65
C LEU A 235 23.42 12.48 7.33
N GLY A 236 24.18 12.69 6.24
CA GLY A 236 24.56 14.02 5.78
C GLY A 236 23.36 14.89 5.42
N LEU A 237 22.38 14.35 4.67
CA LEU A 237 21.10 15.03 4.40
C LEU A 237 20.39 15.42 5.70
N ALA A 238 20.21 14.44 6.60
CA ALA A 238 19.54 14.62 7.87
C ALA A 238 20.23 15.66 8.76
N GLN A 239 21.56 15.62 8.81
CA GLN A 239 22.38 16.57 9.55
C GLN A 239 22.25 17.99 8.98
N ASN A 240 22.31 18.16 7.66
CA ASN A 240 22.13 19.46 7.01
C ASN A 240 20.75 20.06 7.34
N VAL A 241 19.69 19.26 7.28
CA VAL A 241 18.33 19.71 7.62
C VAL A 241 18.21 20.08 9.10
N ALA A 242 18.72 19.24 10.01
CA ALA A 242 18.58 19.48 11.44
C ALA A 242 19.45 20.63 11.95
N ILE A 243 20.71 20.76 11.49
CA ILE A 243 21.65 21.75 11.99
C ILE A 243 21.53 23.08 11.25
N HIS A 244 21.53 23.06 9.91
CA HIS A 244 21.56 24.29 9.11
C HIS A 244 20.19 24.87 8.88
N ALA A 245 19.18 24.03 8.50
CA ALA A 245 17.81 24.50 8.34
C ALA A 245 17.03 24.55 9.67
N ARG A 246 17.57 23.99 10.77
CA ARG A 246 16.93 23.90 12.10
C ARG A 246 15.53 23.32 12.08
N GLN A 247 15.28 22.38 11.15
CA GLN A 247 14.00 21.69 11.02
C GLN A 247 14.08 20.32 11.70
N PRO A 248 13.01 19.86 12.36
CA PRO A 248 12.96 18.54 12.97
C PRO A 248 13.17 17.43 11.94
N VAL A 249 14.06 16.50 12.26
CA VAL A 249 14.37 15.33 11.43
C VAL A 249 14.12 14.07 12.22
N MET A 250 13.45 13.10 11.61
CA MET A 250 13.30 11.76 12.15
C MET A 250 14.10 10.76 11.30
N PHE A 251 14.92 9.97 11.96
CA PHE A 251 15.75 8.94 11.33
C PHE A 251 15.38 7.57 11.90
N PHE A 252 14.72 6.75 11.11
CA PHE A 252 14.38 5.36 11.42
C PHE A 252 15.46 4.44 10.89
N SER A 253 16.14 3.71 11.78
CA SER A 253 17.25 2.81 11.45
C SER A 253 16.93 1.40 11.88
N MET A 254 16.77 0.48 10.91
CA MET A 254 16.57 -0.94 11.15
C MET A 254 17.88 -1.74 11.09
N GLU A 255 18.95 -1.14 10.52
CA GLU A 255 20.25 -1.81 10.34
C GLU A 255 21.24 -1.46 11.47
N MET A 256 21.21 -0.22 11.94
CA MET A 256 22.22 0.31 12.83
C MET A 256 21.62 0.86 14.12
N GLY A 257 22.21 0.53 15.28
CA GLY A 257 21.80 1.08 16.55
C GLY A 257 22.13 2.57 16.69
N TYR A 258 21.36 3.28 17.54
CA TYR A 258 21.46 4.73 17.74
C TYR A 258 22.87 5.19 18.16
N LEU A 259 23.61 4.40 18.96
CA LEU A 259 24.98 4.75 19.37
C LEU A 259 25.96 4.76 18.20
N GLU A 260 25.79 3.87 17.22
CA GLU A 260 26.66 3.83 16.03
C GLU A 260 26.37 5.02 15.11
N LEU A 261 25.08 5.34 14.89
CA LEU A 261 24.65 6.51 14.13
C LEU A 261 25.16 7.80 14.77
N THR A 262 25.02 7.94 16.09
CA THR A 262 25.52 9.10 16.84
C THR A 262 27.03 9.26 16.71
N LYS A 263 27.79 8.15 16.75
CA LYS A 263 29.27 8.21 16.53
C LYS A 263 29.60 8.66 15.11
N ARG A 264 28.84 8.26 14.09
CA ARG A 264 29.04 8.70 12.70
C ARG A 264 28.70 10.19 12.54
N LEU A 265 27.58 10.64 13.10
CA LEU A 265 27.23 12.07 13.12
C LEU A 265 28.33 12.90 13.81
N LEU A 266 28.83 12.42 14.94
CA LEU A 266 29.91 13.09 15.68
C LEU A 266 31.22 13.09 14.90
N ALA A 267 31.58 12.00 14.21
CA ALA A 267 32.76 11.93 13.37
C ALA A 267 32.72 12.93 12.22
N ALA A 268 31.57 13.00 11.55
CA ALA A 268 31.30 13.92 10.45
C ALA A 268 31.38 15.38 10.91
N GLU A 269 30.67 15.74 12.00
CA GLU A 269 30.55 17.10 12.50
C GLU A 269 31.86 17.61 13.11
N ALA A 270 32.57 16.74 13.86
CA ALA A 270 33.87 17.07 14.45
C ALA A 270 35.02 17.00 13.44
N ARG A 271 34.83 16.39 12.28
CA ARG A 271 35.88 16.02 11.31
C ARG A 271 37.03 15.24 11.97
N VAL A 272 36.65 14.26 12.79
CA VAL A 272 37.55 13.34 13.48
C VAL A 272 37.34 11.94 12.95
N PRO A 273 38.42 11.19 12.63
CA PRO A 273 38.28 9.84 12.08
C PRO A 273 37.40 8.95 12.97
N ALA A 274 36.38 8.33 12.38
CA ALA A 274 35.42 7.49 13.08
C ALA A 274 36.10 6.38 13.89
N ARG A 275 37.21 5.81 13.37
CA ARG A 275 38.00 4.80 14.08
C ARG A 275 38.57 5.32 15.41
N LYS A 276 38.95 6.61 15.49
CA LYS A 276 39.46 7.21 16.74
C LYS A 276 38.35 7.33 17.77
N LEU A 277 37.16 7.73 17.36
CA LEU A 277 35.98 7.78 18.23
C LEU A 277 35.57 6.38 18.73
N GLN A 278 35.66 5.34 17.86
CA GLN A 278 35.38 3.98 18.25
C GLN A 278 36.38 3.43 19.28
N THR A 279 37.67 3.75 19.13
CA THR A 279 38.74 3.24 19.99
C THR A 279 39.03 4.14 21.20
N GLY A 280 38.41 5.31 21.28
CA GLY A 280 38.70 6.32 22.33
C GLY A 280 40.07 6.96 22.23
N LYS A 281 40.82 6.74 21.12
CA LYS A 281 42.19 7.24 20.95
C LYS A 281 42.19 8.62 20.30
N LEU A 282 41.64 9.61 21.00
CA LEU A 282 41.62 11.01 20.59
C LEU A 282 42.89 11.74 21.08
N SER A 283 43.43 12.62 20.23
CA SER A 283 44.49 13.54 20.62
C SER A 283 43.93 14.74 21.40
N GLU A 284 44.79 15.44 22.14
CA GLU A 284 44.38 16.64 22.90
C GLU A 284 43.74 17.72 22.01
N HIS A 285 44.17 17.83 20.76
CA HIS A 285 43.62 18.79 19.79
C HIS A 285 42.28 18.38 19.19
N GLU A 286 41.91 17.11 19.27
CA GLU A 286 40.63 16.61 18.76
C GLU A 286 39.47 16.75 19.76
N TRP A 287 39.75 16.71 21.05
CA TRP A 287 38.76 16.86 22.12
C TRP A 287 37.95 18.15 22.04
N PRO A 288 38.55 19.35 21.82
CA PRO A 288 37.78 20.59 21.66
C PRO A 288 36.82 20.55 20.48
N ARG A 289 37.23 19.94 19.35
CA ARG A 289 36.41 19.79 18.17
C ARG A 289 35.22 18.85 18.42
N VAL A 290 35.47 17.76 19.12
CA VAL A 290 34.42 16.81 19.53
C VAL A 290 33.42 17.49 20.45
N ASN A 291 33.89 18.23 21.47
CA ASN A 291 33.01 18.95 22.40
C ASN A 291 32.17 20.03 21.70
N GLN A 292 32.74 20.76 20.73
CA GLN A 292 32.01 21.73 19.93
C GLN A 292 30.93 21.04 19.06
N ALA A 293 31.25 19.89 18.45
CA ALA A 293 30.31 19.11 17.66
C ALA A 293 29.16 18.56 18.53
N VAL A 294 29.46 18.08 19.75
CA VAL A 294 28.45 17.67 20.73
C VAL A 294 27.49 18.82 21.04
N GLY A 295 27.99 20.04 21.26
CA GLY A 295 27.16 21.22 21.51
C GLY A 295 26.21 21.50 20.36
N ARG A 296 26.70 21.49 19.10
CA ARG A 296 25.86 21.73 17.92
C ARG A 296 24.81 20.63 17.69
N LEU A 297 25.20 19.36 17.84
CA LEU A 297 24.29 18.23 17.69
C LEU A 297 23.23 18.17 18.80
N ALA A 298 23.57 18.56 20.03
CA ALA A 298 22.64 18.59 21.15
C ALA A 298 21.50 19.62 20.98
N GLU A 299 21.76 20.72 20.26
CA GLU A 299 20.77 21.75 19.95
C GLU A 299 19.93 21.41 18.71
N ALA A 300 20.38 20.46 17.88
CA ALA A 300 19.70 20.08 16.65
C ALA A 300 18.44 19.23 16.95
N PRO A 301 17.29 19.52 16.34
CA PRO A 301 16.06 18.74 16.50
C PRO A 301 16.13 17.45 15.68
N PHE A 302 17.01 16.54 16.08
CA PHE A 302 17.28 15.27 15.41
C PHE A 302 16.81 14.10 16.30
N PHE A 303 15.89 13.29 15.79
CA PHE A 303 15.27 12.16 16.49
C PHE A 303 15.66 10.85 15.81
N ILE A 304 16.23 9.91 16.57
CA ILE A 304 16.63 8.59 16.08
C ILE A 304 15.71 7.53 16.69
N ASP A 305 15.24 6.63 15.86
CA ASP A 305 14.51 5.43 16.24
C ASP A 305 15.24 4.22 15.65
N ASP A 306 15.75 3.33 16.48
CA ASP A 306 16.50 2.16 16.07
C ASP A 306 15.74 0.83 16.34
N ASN A 307 14.41 0.90 16.41
CA ASN A 307 13.57 -0.28 16.50
C ASN A 307 13.63 -1.06 15.17
N PRO A 308 14.20 -2.30 15.16
CA PRO A 308 14.33 -3.08 13.92
C PRO A 308 13.00 -3.58 13.35
N HIS A 309 11.93 -3.58 14.15
CA HIS A 309 10.60 -4.02 13.79
C HIS A 309 9.61 -2.86 13.59
N CYS A 310 10.11 -1.63 13.40
CA CYS A 310 9.27 -0.45 13.25
C CYS A 310 8.42 -0.55 11.97
N THR A 311 7.11 -0.43 12.14
CA THR A 311 6.12 -0.47 11.05
C THR A 311 5.81 0.93 10.53
N VAL A 312 5.21 1.03 9.33
CA VAL A 312 4.79 2.33 8.76
C VAL A 312 3.76 3.02 9.66
N MET A 313 2.91 2.25 10.35
CA MET A 313 1.92 2.79 11.28
C MET A 313 2.58 3.42 12.51
N GLU A 314 3.54 2.75 13.11
CA GLU A 314 4.32 3.31 14.22
C GLU A 314 5.12 4.54 13.81
N MET A 315 5.74 4.52 12.61
CA MET A 315 6.41 5.71 12.04
C MET A 315 5.44 6.89 11.95
N ARG A 316 4.22 6.63 11.46
CA ARG A 316 3.15 7.63 11.34
C ARG A 316 2.78 8.23 12.70
N ALA A 317 2.54 7.37 13.71
CA ALA A 317 2.19 7.81 15.05
C ALA A 317 3.30 8.66 15.70
N LYS A 318 4.56 8.20 15.59
CA LYS A 318 5.73 8.93 16.10
C LYS A 318 5.93 10.27 15.37
N ALA A 319 5.80 10.28 14.04
CA ALA A 319 5.97 11.47 13.21
C ALA A 319 4.87 12.53 13.46
N ARG A 320 3.60 12.12 13.60
CA ARG A 320 2.50 13.02 14.02
C ARG A 320 2.80 13.68 15.38
N ARG A 321 3.33 12.90 16.34
CA ARG A 321 3.68 13.41 17.67
C ARG A 321 4.79 14.45 17.61
N VAL A 322 5.84 14.21 16.79
CA VAL A 322 6.93 15.18 16.60
C VAL A 322 6.42 16.43 15.87
N LYS A 323 5.64 16.27 14.79
CA LYS A 323 5.03 17.38 14.04
C LYS A 323 4.13 18.24 14.95
N ALA A 324 3.28 17.62 15.79
CA ALA A 324 2.42 18.34 16.72
C ALA A 324 3.21 19.12 17.79
N ARG A 325 4.37 18.61 18.24
CA ARG A 325 5.21 19.26 19.25
C ARG A 325 6.03 20.42 18.69
N HIS A 326 6.51 20.30 17.45
CA HIS A 326 7.44 21.25 16.84
C HIS A 326 6.81 22.14 15.75
N GLY A 327 5.52 21.94 15.43
CA GLY A 327 4.78 22.70 14.41
C GLY A 327 5.04 22.25 12.97
N ALA A 328 6.24 21.74 12.67
CA ALA A 328 6.63 21.26 11.36
C ALA A 328 7.56 20.04 11.50
N LEU A 329 7.70 19.27 10.41
CA LEU A 329 8.69 18.20 10.29
C LEU A 329 9.43 18.41 8.95
N GLY A 330 10.75 18.52 9.01
CA GLY A 330 11.58 18.86 7.85
C GLY A 330 11.91 17.65 6.99
N LEU A 331 12.19 16.48 7.62
CA LEU A 331 12.62 15.29 6.88
C LEU A 331 12.35 14.02 7.69
N ILE A 332 11.91 12.98 7.00
CA ILE A 332 11.88 11.61 7.52
C ILE A 332 12.89 10.79 6.70
N VAL A 333 13.78 10.06 7.37
CA VAL A 333 14.72 9.12 6.76
C VAL A 333 14.42 7.72 7.25
N VAL A 334 14.44 6.74 6.33
CA VAL A 334 14.18 5.32 6.61
C VAL A 334 15.35 4.49 6.07
N ASP A 335 16.11 3.85 6.94
CA ASP A 335 17.30 3.03 6.61
C ASP A 335 17.09 1.58 7.08
N TYR A 336 16.73 0.64 6.27
CA TYR A 336 16.42 0.63 4.84
C TYR A 336 15.17 -0.25 4.57
N LEU A 337 14.52 -0.02 3.45
CA LEU A 337 13.22 -0.57 3.08
C LEU A 337 13.14 -2.11 3.19
N GLN A 338 14.19 -2.83 2.79
CA GLN A 338 14.20 -4.29 2.78
C GLN A 338 14.32 -4.93 4.19
N LEU A 339 14.49 -4.20 5.26
CA LEU A 339 14.44 -4.74 6.63
C LEU A 339 13.08 -4.53 7.32
N MET A 340 12.24 -3.66 6.77
CA MET A 340 10.91 -3.42 7.29
C MET A 340 10.03 -4.67 7.16
N THR A 341 9.12 -4.86 8.09
CA THR A 341 8.09 -5.89 8.06
C THR A 341 6.72 -5.25 7.85
N SER A 342 5.88 -5.87 7.01
CA SER A 342 4.48 -5.47 6.87
C SER A 342 3.66 -6.00 8.04
N HIS A 343 2.61 -5.28 8.44
CA HIS A 343 1.63 -5.74 9.44
C HIS A 343 0.86 -6.99 9.01
N SER A 344 0.79 -7.27 7.73
CA SER A 344 0.10 -8.43 7.23
C SER A 344 0.92 -9.68 7.54
N LYS A 345 0.47 -10.53 8.46
CA LYS A 345 0.99 -11.91 8.68
C LYS A 345 0.92 -12.78 7.40
N ARG A 346 0.52 -12.19 6.25
CA ARG A 346 0.23 -12.82 4.96
C ARG A 346 0.98 -12.23 3.80
N VAL A 347 2.16 -11.71 4.02
CA VAL A 347 2.94 -11.21 2.88
C VAL A 347 3.40 -12.41 2.05
N GLU A 348 2.74 -12.54 0.95
CA GLU A 348 2.81 -13.65 0.01
C GLU A 348 4.13 -13.67 -0.77
N SER A 349 4.79 -12.52 -0.86
CA SER A 349 6.19 -12.43 -1.31
C SER A 349 6.85 -11.16 -0.76
N ARG A 350 8.18 -11.19 -0.59
CA ARG A 350 8.99 -10.04 -0.17
C ARG A 350 8.80 -8.80 -1.04
N GLN A 351 8.46 -8.97 -2.31
CA GLN A 351 8.24 -7.86 -3.25
C GLN A 351 6.91 -7.16 -3.03
N VAL A 352 5.84 -7.90 -2.77
CA VAL A 352 4.54 -7.32 -2.39
C VAL A 352 4.71 -6.50 -1.12
N GLU A 353 5.41 -7.04 -0.13
CA GLU A 353 5.72 -6.34 1.12
C GLU A 353 6.48 -5.03 0.87
N VAL A 354 7.52 -5.05 0.04
CA VAL A 354 8.30 -3.85 -0.29
C VAL A 354 7.45 -2.83 -1.08
N SER A 355 6.53 -3.28 -1.94
CA SER A 355 5.60 -2.40 -2.65
C SER A 355 4.58 -1.77 -1.72
N GLU A 356 3.99 -2.54 -0.80
CA GLU A 356 3.08 -2.03 0.23
C GLU A 356 3.78 -1.01 1.14
N LEU A 357 5.01 -1.31 1.55
CA LEU A 357 5.83 -0.40 2.36
C LEU A 357 6.15 0.90 1.61
N SER A 358 6.52 0.81 0.34
CA SER A 358 6.80 1.97 -0.53
C SER A 358 5.56 2.86 -0.66
N ARG A 359 4.40 2.24 -0.96
CA ARG A 359 3.11 2.95 -1.01
C ARG A 359 2.75 3.56 0.34
N GLY A 360 2.93 2.82 1.44
CA GLY A 360 2.71 3.31 2.80
C GLY A 360 3.57 4.52 3.15
N LEU A 361 4.86 4.51 2.78
CA LEU A 361 5.76 5.65 2.95
C LEU A 361 5.37 6.85 2.07
N LYS A 362 4.86 6.60 0.85
CA LYS A 362 4.33 7.69 0.00
C LYS A 362 3.08 8.32 0.59
N ILE A 363 2.17 7.52 1.17
CA ILE A 363 0.99 8.02 1.88
C ILE A 363 1.42 8.83 3.10
N LEU A 364 2.40 8.33 3.87
CA LEU A 364 2.98 9.03 5.02
C LEU A 364 3.54 10.40 4.64
N ALA A 365 4.30 10.47 3.54
CA ALA A 365 4.86 11.73 3.03
C ALA A 365 3.76 12.75 2.71
N ARG A 366 2.68 12.31 2.05
CA ARG A 366 1.54 13.17 1.68
C ARG A 366 0.75 13.65 2.88
N GLU A 367 0.45 12.76 3.83
CA GLU A 367 -0.32 13.06 5.03
C GLU A 367 0.39 14.07 5.94
N LEU A 368 1.71 13.91 6.09
CA LEU A 368 2.53 14.78 6.92
C LEU A 368 3.04 16.00 6.17
N GLU A 369 2.79 16.11 4.85
CA GLU A 369 3.34 17.18 4.00
C GLU A 369 4.86 17.33 4.19
N THR A 370 5.56 16.19 4.32
CA THR A 370 6.97 16.12 4.67
C THR A 370 7.71 15.24 3.65
N PRO A 371 8.92 15.62 3.20
CA PRO A 371 9.72 14.74 2.36
C PRO A 371 10.15 13.50 3.13
N VAL A 372 10.02 12.33 2.49
CA VAL A 372 10.51 11.05 3.00
C VAL A 372 11.66 10.57 2.11
N VAL A 373 12.82 10.30 2.71
CA VAL A 373 13.96 9.69 2.05
C VAL A 373 14.09 8.25 2.54
N CYS A 374 13.90 7.30 1.64
CA CYS A 374 14.00 5.88 1.93
C CYS A 374 15.24 5.29 1.28
N LEU A 375 16.03 4.55 2.06
CA LEU A 375 17.22 3.89 1.56
C LEU A 375 16.88 2.50 1.02
N SER A 376 17.56 2.10 -0.06
CA SER A 376 17.37 0.79 -0.67
C SER A 376 18.71 0.19 -1.09
N GLN A 377 18.78 -1.12 -1.08
CA GLN A 377 19.96 -1.84 -1.56
C GLN A 377 19.76 -2.25 -3.02
N LEU A 378 20.80 -2.09 -3.83
CA LEU A 378 20.79 -2.51 -5.23
C LEU A 378 21.07 -4.00 -5.39
N ASN A 379 20.55 -4.60 -6.46
CA ASN A 379 20.78 -5.99 -6.83
C ASN A 379 22.27 -6.26 -7.09
N ARG A 380 22.73 -7.49 -6.80
CA ARG A 380 24.11 -7.94 -7.03
C ARG A 380 24.48 -8.04 -8.51
N GLN A 381 23.53 -8.14 -9.42
CA GLN A 381 23.76 -8.25 -10.86
C GLN A 381 24.55 -7.07 -11.43
N LEU A 382 24.48 -5.89 -10.80
CA LEU A 382 25.30 -4.72 -11.14
C LEU A 382 26.81 -5.04 -11.17
N GLU A 383 27.29 -5.94 -10.29
CA GLU A 383 28.71 -6.27 -10.16
C GLU A 383 29.28 -7.09 -11.33
N TYR A 384 28.40 -7.75 -12.10
CA TYR A 384 28.79 -8.58 -13.25
C TYR A 384 28.77 -7.82 -14.58
N ARG A 385 28.19 -6.59 -14.62
CA ARG A 385 28.18 -5.77 -15.84
C ARG A 385 29.53 -5.12 -16.11
N GLN A 386 29.81 -4.82 -17.40
CA GLN A 386 30.99 -4.01 -17.78
C GLN A 386 30.87 -2.57 -17.26
N ASP A 387 29.75 -1.91 -17.50
CA ASP A 387 29.42 -0.64 -16.88
C ASP A 387 28.69 -0.89 -15.56
N LYS A 388 29.36 -0.51 -14.46
CA LYS A 388 28.87 -0.70 -13.10
C LYS A 388 28.12 0.51 -12.56
N ARG A 389 27.77 1.49 -13.40
CA ARG A 389 26.89 2.60 -13.02
C ARG A 389 25.47 2.09 -12.82
N PRO A 390 24.86 2.41 -11.67
CA PRO A 390 23.50 2.00 -11.36
C PRO A 390 22.48 2.59 -12.34
N MET A 391 21.47 1.79 -12.65
CA MET A 391 20.29 2.21 -13.42
C MET A 391 19.01 1.77 -12.71
N LEU A 392 17.87 2.31 -13.11
CA LEU A 392 16.57 1.99 -12.46
C LEU A 392 16.28 0.49 -12.38
N ALA A 393 16.75 -0.27 -13.36
CA ALA A 393 16.63 -1.73 -13.38
C ALA A 393 17.33 -2.43 -12.20
N ASP A 394 18.37 -1.82 -11.62
CA ASP A 394 19.14 -2.40 -10.51
C ASP A 394 18.47 -2.23 -9.15
N LEU A 395 17.51 -1.29 -9.06
CA LEU A 395 16.65 -1.11 -7.89
C LEU A 395 15.62 -2.24 -7.77
N ARG A 396 15.42 -2.96 -8.86
CA ARG A 396 14.36 -3.93 -9.01
C ARG A 396 14.86 -5.31 -8.66
N GLU A 397 14.16 -5.97 -7.81
CA GLU A 397 14.19 -7.43 -7.68
C GLU A 397 13.21 -8.10 -8.65
N SER A 398 12.53 -7.29 -9.49
CA SER A 398 11.42 -7.72 -10.33
C SER A 398 11.88 -8.61 -11.49
N GLY A 399 11.03 -9.56 -11.77
CA GLY A 399 11.08 -10.40 -12.93
C GLY A 399 10.77 -9.62 -14.22
N CYS A 400 11.30 -10.09 -15.33
CA CYS A 400 11.15 -9.48 -16.64
C CYS A 400 10.74 -10.52 -17.67
N LEU A 401 10.10 -10.06 -18.74
CA LEU A 401 9.61 -10.87 -19.85
C LEU A 401 10.56 -10.77 -21.06
N THR A 402 10.61 -11.81 -21.89
CA THR A 402 11.34 -11.77 -23.16
C THR A 402 10.65 -10.91 -24.21
N ALA A 403 11.38 -10.39 -25.21
CA ALA A 403 10.86 -9.52 -26.26
C ALA A 403 9.64 -10.08 -27.00
N GLY A 404 9.54 -11.40 -27.13
CA GLY A 404 8.44 -12.10 -27.79
C GLY A 404 7.18 -12.27 -26.96
N SER A 405 7.19 -11.89 -25.67
CA SER A 405 6.01 -11.99 -24.80
C SER A 405 4.91 -11.05 -25.29
N ARG A 406 3.71 -11.60 -25.53
CA ARG A 406 2.58 -10.88 -26.11
C ARG A 406 1.70 -10.30 -24.99
N ILE A 407 1.61 -8.99 -24.98
CA ILE A 407 0.78 -8.22 -24.05
C ILE A 407 -0.66 -8.17 -24.58
N SER A 408 -1.62 -8.51 -23.76
CA SER A 408 -3.05 -8.41 -24.09
C SER A 408 -3.54 -6.98 -23.94
N LEU A 409 -4.04 -6.38 -25.04
CA LEU A 409 -4.56 -5.02 -25.04
C LEU A 409 -6.05 -5.01 -24.67
N ALA A 410 -6.53 -3.87 -24.21
CA ALA A 410 -7.93 -3.71 -23.82
C ALA A 410 -8.93 -3.83 -25.00
N ASP A 411 -8.48 -3.66 -26.23
CA ASP A 411 -9.27 -3.85 -27.45
C ASP A 411 -9.37 -5.32 -27.91
N GLY A 412 -8.76 -6.25 -27.16
CA GLY A 412 -8.70 -7.68 -27.46
C GLY A 412 -7.57 -8.09 -28.39
N SER A 413 -6.78 -7.16 -28.90
CA SER A 413 -5.58 -7.46 -29.70
C SER A 413 -4.38 -7.79 -28.80
N THR A 414 -3.29 -8.29 -29.37
CA THR A 414 -2.07 -8.55 -28.63
C THR A 414 -0.85 -7.99 -29.37
N ARG A 415 0.13 -7.45 -28.63
CA ARG A 415 1.38 -6.91 -29.17
C ARG A 415 2.57 -7.49 -28.40
N ALA A 416 3.67 -7.76 -29.09
CA ALA A 416 4.90 -8.20 -28.42
C ALA A 416 5.53 -7.03 -27.64
N ILE A 417 6.00 -7.28 -26.40
CA ILE A 417 6.60 -6.25 -25.54
C ILE A 417 7.83 -5.60 -26.18
N GLY A 418 8.61 -6.38 -26.94
CA GLY A 418 9.77 -5.88 -27.69
C GLY A 418 9.37 -4.96 -28.85
N GLU A 419 8.22 -5.20 -29.51
CA GLU A 419 7.66 -4.30 -30.55
C GLU A 419 7.23 -2.98 -29.94
N LEU A 420 6.46 -3.02 -28.82
CA LEU A 420 6.04 -1.82 -28.10
C LEU A 420 7.22 -0.92 -27.71
N TYR A 421 8.32 -1.55 -27.25
CA TYR A 421 9.56 -0.83 -26.95
C TYR A 421 10.21 -0.21 -28.19
N THR A 422 10.38 -1.00 -29.28
CA THR A 422 11.10 -0.57 -30.48
C THR A 422 10.37 0.56 -31.23
N GLU A 423 9.04 0.50 -31.24
CA GLU A 423 8.19 1.52 -31.85
C GLU A 423 7.99 2.75 -30.94
N GLY A 424 8.51 2.73 -29.71
CA GLY A 424 8.36 3.83 -28.74
C GLY A 424 6.92 4.06 -28.32
N ILE A 425 6.09 2.99 -28.33
CA ILE A 425 4.68 3.10 -27.94
C ILE A 425 4.58 3.20 -26.43
N HIS A 426 4.01 4.30 -25.98
CA HIS A 426 3.73 4.59 -24.58
C HIS A 426 2.23 4.90 -24.43
N ASP A 427 1.74 4.82 -23.18
CA ASP A 427 0.34 5.17 -22.86
C ASP A 427 -0.71 4.33 -23.62
N ILE A 428 -0.54 3.01 -23.61
CA ILE A 428 -1.46 2.05 -24.24
C ILE A 428 -2.36 1.37 -23.20
N ASP A 429 -3.62 1.12 -23.57
CA ASP A 429 -4.57 0.43 -22.71
C ASP A 429 -4.38 -1.10 -22.82
N VAL A 430 -4.07 -1.74 -21.70
CA VAL A 430 -3.80 -3.17 -21.57
C VAL A 430 -4.82 -3.83 -20.63
N LEU A 431 -4.96 -5.15 -20.70
CA LEU A 431 -5.73 -5.89 -19.71
C LEU A 431 -4.91 -6.03 -18.42
N THR A 432 -5.55 -5.70 -17.30
CA THR A 432 -5.02 -5.81 -15.95
C THR A 432 -6.01 -6.54 -15.06
N LEU A 433 -5.57 -7.02 -13.90
CA LEU A 433 -6.42 -7.65 -12.90
C LEU A 433 -6.61 -6.68 -11.73
N ASP A 434 -7.87 -6.45 -11.33
CA ASP A 434 -8.20 -5.63 -10.16
C ASP A 434 -8.16 -6.47 -8.85
N GLU A 435 -8.44 -5.82 -7.71
CA GLU A 435 -8.47 -6.43 -6.38
C GLU A 435 -9.58 -7.48 -6.21
N HIS A 436 -10.61 -7.45 -7.08
CA HIS A 436 -11.72 -8.41 -7.12
C HIS A 436 -11.51 -9.53 -8.13
N LEU A 437 -10.28 -9.74 -8.61
CA LEU A 437 -9.90 -10.72 -9.60
C LEU A 437 -10.69 -10.59 -10.93
N ARG A 438 -11.03 -9.34 -11.33
CA ARG A 438 -11.67 -8.99 -12.60
C ARG A 438 -10.67 -8.42 -13.57
N LEU A 439 -10.79 -8.82 -14.83
CA LEU A 439 -9.99 -8.22 -15.90
C LEU A 439 -10.58 -6.87 -16.29
N VAL A 440 -9.82 -5.83 -16.06
CA VAL A 440 -10.18 -4.44 -16.32
C VAL A 440 -9.14 -3.76 -17.22
N PRO A 441 -9.52 -2.75 -18.02
CA PRO A 441 -8.56 -1.93 -18.73
C PRO A 441 -7.66 -1.16 -17.74
N GLY A 442 -6.34 -1.24 -17.95
CA GLY A 442 -5.34 -0.47 -17.23
C GLY A 442 -4.40 0.23 -18.19
N ARG A 443 -3.78 1.34 -17.76
CA ARG A 443 -2.89 2.14 -18.61
C ARG A 443 -1.45 1.68 -18.44
N MET A 444 -0.84 1.09 -19.48
CA MET A 444 0.59 0.83 -19.55
C MET A 444 1.28 2.10 -20.04
N THR A 445 2.01 2.77 -19.16
CA THR A 445 2.59 4.09 -19.43
C THR A 445 4.00 4.02 -20.05
N LYS A 446 4.73 2.92 -19.85
CA LYS A 446 6.10 2.77 -20.34
C LYS A 446 6.49 1.31 -20.47
N VAL A 447 7.25 1.00 -21.52
CA VAL A 447 7.99 -0.26 -21.71
C VAL A 447 9.48 0.06 -21.82
N PHE A 448 10.34 -0.77 -21.21
CA PHE A 448 11.79 -0.52 -21.19
C PHE A 448 12.59 -1.83 -21.05
N PRO A 449 13.84 -1.88 -21.57
CA PRO A 449 14.71 -3.01 -21.40
C PRO A 449 15.24 -3.09 -19.96
N SER A 450 15.33 -4.32 -19.42
CA SER A 450 15.80 -4.60 -18.06
C SER A 450 17.13 -5.38 -18.03
N GLY A 451 17.85 -5.39 -19.15
CA GLY A 451 19.13 -6.07 -19.29
C GLY A 451 19.01 -7.54 -19.70
N THR A 452 20.17 -8.22 -19.81
CA THR A 452 20.24 -9.66 -20.10
C THR A 452 20.13 -10.44 -18.81
N LYS A 453 19.24 -11.44 -18.79
CA LYS A 453 18.99 -12.30 -17.60
C LYS A 453 18.84 -13.75 -18.02
N ASP A 454 19.09 -14.68 -17.07
CA ASP A 454 18.69 -16.07 -17.20
C ASP A 454 17.18 -16.16 -17.34
N ILE A 455 16.71 -16.87 -18.35
CA ILE A 455 15.30 -17.01 -18.66
C ILE A 455 14.84 -18.46 -18.58
N PHE A 456 13.59 -18.64 -18.18
CA PHE A 456 12.93 -19.93 -18.02
C PHE A 456 11.59 -19.90 -18.76
N GLU A 457 11.26 -20.99 -19.41
CA GLU A 457 9.95 -21.20 -20.01
C GLU A 457 9.03 -21.89 -19.00
N LEU A 458 7.96 -21.21 -18.63
CA LEU A 458 6.85 -21.74 -17.85
C LEU A 458 5.79 -22.29 -18.82
N ARG A 459 5.43 -23.57 -18.67
CA ARG A 459 4.33 -24.20 -19.43
C ARG A 459 3.22 -24.62 -18.49
N LEU A 460 2.00 -24.29 -18.90
CA LEU A 460 0.77 -24.57 -18.17
C LEU A 460 0.00 -25.71 -18.82
N ALA A 461 -0.89 -26.35 -18.05
CA ALA A 461 -1.71 -27.48 -18.50
C ALA A 461 -2.66 -27.11 -19.66
N SER A 462 -3.13 -25.86 -19.73
CA SER A 462 -3.90 -25.32 -20.84
C SER A 462 -3.13 -25.19 -22.16
N GLY A 463 -1.80 -25.41 -22.13
CA GLY A 463 -0.89 -25.19 -23.27
C GLY A 463 -0.36 -23.76 -23.37
N ARG A 464 -0.77 -22.83 -22.48
CA ARG A 464 -0.18 -21.49 -22.37
C ARG A 464 1.27 -21.58 -21.95
N ARG A 465 2.06 -20.63 -22.43
CA ARG A 465 3.49 -20.57 -22.10
C ARG A 465 3.98 -19.14 -22.07
N VAL A 466 4.90 -18.86 -21.15
CA VAL A 466 5.59 -17.58 -21.08
C VAL A 466 7.05 -17.81 -20.77
N VAL A 467 7.93 -16.97 -21.33
CA VAL A 467 9.35 -17.00 -21.05
C VAL A 467 9.71 -15.77 -20.24
N ALA A 468 10.17 -16.00 -19.02
CA ALA A 468 10.43 -14.96 -18.03
C ALA A 468 11.74 -15.21 -17.28
N SER A 469 12.26 -14.20 -16.59
CA SER A 469 13.40 -14.36 -15.68
C SER A 469 12.99 -15.10 -14.39
N ALA A 470 13.96 -15.71 -13.70
CA ALA A 470 13.75 -16.47 -12.47
C ALA A 470 12.96 -15.71 -11.40
N ASN A 471 13.18 -14.38 -11.32
CA ASN A 471 12.54 -13.51 -10.33
C ASN A 471 11.18 -12.93 -10.81
N HIS A 472 10.62 -13.43 -11.93
CA HIS A 472 9.34 -12.92 -12.42
C HIS A 472 8.20 -13.45 -11.55
N PRO A 473 7.35 -12.57 -10.96
CA PRO A 473 6.26 -13.01 -10.10
C PRO A 473 5.03 -13.38 -10.91
N PHE A 474 4.42 -14.51 -10.54
CA PHE A 474 3.14 -15.00 -11.04
C PHE A 474 2.13 -15.07 -9.91
N LEU A 475 0.89 -14.73 -10.19
CA LEU A 475 -0.18 -14.76 -9.20
C LEU A 475 -0.62 -16.21 -8.95
N THR A 476 -0.57 -16.65 -7.69
CA THR A 476 -1.10 -17.92 -7.19
C THR A 476 -2.26 -17.68 -6.22
N LEU A 477 -2.92 -18.70 -5.70
CA LEU A 477 -3.91 -18.55 -4.61
C LEU A 477 -3.31 -18.03 -3.31
N ASP A 478 -2.00 -18.24 -3.12
CA ASP A 478 -1.24 -17.70 -2.00
C ASP A 478 -0.61 -16.33 -2.33
N GLY A 479 -0.97 -15.76 -3.51
CA GLY A 479 -0.55 -14.48 -4.05
C GLY A 479 0.64 -14.52 -5.00
N TRP A 480 1.45 -13.46 -5.05
CA TRP A 480 2.52 -13.31 -6.03
C TRP A 480 3.76 -14.12 -5.63
N VAL A 481 4.11 -15.13 -6.43
CA VAL A 481 5.26 -16.04 -6.20
C VAL A 481 6.22 -15.97 -7.38
N HIS A 482 7.54 -15.92 -7.08
CA HIS A 482 8.57 -15.89 -8.13
C HIS A 482 8.64 -17.21 -8.90
N LEU A 483 8.98 -17.10 -10.19
CA LEU A 483 9.17 -18.28 -11.03
C LEU A 483 10.16 -19.30 -10.41
N ALA A 484 11.22 -18.81 -9.76
CA ALA A 484 12.22 -19.66 -9.10
C ALA A 484 11.65 -20.46 -7.90
N ASP A 485 10.59 -19.96 -7.26
CA ASP A 485 9.97 -20.57 -6.08
C ASP A 485 8.76 -21.44 -6.45
N LEU A 486 8.26 -21.31 -7.69
CA LEU A 486 7.15 -22.11 -8.20
C LEU A 486 7.57 -23.57 -8.41
N ARG A 487 6.61 -24.48 -8.26
CA ARG A 487 6.81 -25.90 -8.44
C ARG A 487 5.87 -26.45 -9.50
N ILE A 488 6.27 -27.54 -10.15
CA ILE A 488 5.37 -28.32 -11.01
C ILE A 488 4.22 -28.81 -10.16
N GLY A 489 2.98 -28.63 -10.63
CA GLY A 489 1.75 -28.91 -9.91
C GLY A 489 1.15 -27.72 -9.14
N SER A 490 1.90 -26.59 -9.02
CA SER A 490 1.33 -25.32 -8.52
C SER A 490 0.42 -24.68 -9.58
N HIS A 491 -0.53 -23.85 -9.13
CA HIS A 491 -1.46 -23.16 -10.03
C HIS A 491 -1.13 -21.65 -10.09
N VAL A 492 -1.19 -21.09 -11.31
CA VAL A 492 -1.01 -19.66 -11.55
C VAL A 492 -2.22 -19.05 -12.26
N ALA A 493 -2.45 -17.76 -12.01
CA ALA A 493 -3.56 -17.01 -12.60
C ALA A 493 -3.33 -16.80 -14.10
N SER A 494 -4.29 -17.20 -14.91
CA SER A 494 -4.34 -16.90 -16.34
C SER A 494 -5.71 -16.33 -16.73
N SER A 495 -5.78 -15.62 -17.88
CA SER A 495 -7.02 -14.99 -18.35
C SER A 495 -8.01 -16.04 -18.84
N ARG A 496 -9.27 -15.89 -18.43
CA ARG A 496 -10.39 -16.68 -19.00
C ARG A 496 -10.94 -16.09 -20.29
N GLN A 497 -10.70 -14.82 -20.55
CA GLN A 497 -11.28 -14.10 -21.71
C GLN A 497 -10.44 -14.27 -22.97
N SER A 498 -9.18 -14.65 -22.84
CA SER A 498 -8.26 -14.86 -23.96
C SER A 498 -7.77 -16.32 -23.97
N GLY A 499 -7.62 -16.91 -25.15
CA GLY A 499 -7.17 -18.29 -25.34
C GLY A 499 -8.26 -19.26 -25.82
N PRO A 500 -7.98 -20.57 -25.87
CA PRO A 500 -8.97 -21.57 -26.31
C PRO A 500 -10.18 -21.58 -25.37
N GLU A 501 -11.37 -21.84 -25.94
CA GLU A 501 -12.62 -21.95 -25.20
C GLU A 501 -12.49 -23.06 -24.13
N ILE A 502 -12.60 -22.63 -22.86
CA ILE A 502 -12.41 -23.54 -21.71
C ILE A 502 -13.76 -24.15 -21.36
N ASP A 503 -13.83 -25.49 -21.36
CA ASP A 503 -14.98 -26.20 -20.84
C ASP A 503 -15.21 -25.82 -19.37
N PRO A 504 -16.38 -25.27 -18.98
CA PRO A 504 -16.68 -24.89 -17.61
C PRO A 504 -16.50 -26.01 -16.58
N SER A 505 -16.53 -27.29 -17.04
CA SER A 505 -16.29 -28.46 -16.18
C SER A 505 -14.80 -28.65 -15.82
N VAL A 506 -13.87 -27.97 -16.53
CA VAL A 506 -12.41 -28.08 -16.39
C VAL A 506 -11.80 -26.81 -15.76
N ASP A 507 -12.61 -25.93 -15.17
CA ASP A 507 -12.19 -24.68 -14.53
C ASP A 507 -12.51 -24.71 -13.01
N PRO A 508 -11.98 -25.67 -12.23
CA PRO A 508 -12.13 -25.67 -10.79
C PRO A 508 -11.19 -24.64 -10.15
N ILE A 509 -11.62 -24.10 -9.02
CA ILE A 509 -10.72 -23.40 -8.10
C ILE A 509 -9.84 -24.46 -7.44
N PRO A 510 -8.51 -24.32 -7.45
CA PRO A 510 -7.58 -25.31 -6.95
C PRO A 510 -7.83 -25.69 -5.48
N ARG A 511 -7.43 -26.90 -5.12
CA ARG A 511 -7.60 -27.43 -3.75
C ARG A 511 -6.94 -26.58 -2.67
N GLU A 512 -5.93 -25.81 -2.99
CA GLU A 512 -5.19 -24.88 -2.13
C GLU A 512 -6.12 -23.83 -1.49
N VAL A 513 -7.33 -23.65 -2.03
CA VAL A 513 -8.35 -22.80 -1.38
C VAL A 513 -8.76 -23.32 0.01
N TRP A 514 -8.64 -24.62 0.27
CA TRP A 514 -8.92 -25.19 1.59
C TRP A 514 -7.86 -24.79 2.60
N ASP A 515 -6.58 -24.76 2.18
CA ASP A 515 -5.48 -24.25 3.00
C ASP A 515 -5.70 -22.78 3.34
N TYR A 516 -6.26 -22.00 2.41
CA TYR A 516 -6.68 -20.61 2.66
C TYR A 516 -7.79 -20.53 3.71
N ILE A 517 -8.86 -21.32 3.58
CA ILE A 517 -9.99 -21.34 4.51
C ILE A 517 -9.54 -21.76 5.92
N GLU A 518 -8.66 -22.75 6.03
CA GLU A 518 -8.11 -23.20 7.30
C GLU A 518 -7.22 -22.16 7.96
N ARG A 519 -6.31 -21.55 7.19
CA ARG A 519 -5.43 -20.48 7.70
C ARG A 519 -6.18 -19.24 8.17
N LYS A 520 -7.32 -18.92 7.53
CA LYS A 520 -8.19 -17.80 7.93
C LYS A 520 -9.05 -18.12 9.14
N GLN A 521 -8.99 -19.33 9.66
CA GLN A 521 -9.88 -19.78 10.73
C GLN A 521 -11.37 -19.49 10.43
N LEU A 522 -11.73 -19.48 9.15
CA LEU A 522 -13.10 -19.22 8.71
C LEU A 522 -14.07 -20.34 9.15
N LEU A 523 -13.53 -21.50 9.51
CA LEU A 523 -14.27 -22.58 10.15
C LEU A 523 -14.16 -22.39 11.67
N VAL A 524 -15.27 -22.11 12.34
CA VAL A 524 -15.34 -21.90 13.79
C VAL A 524 -14.76 -23.13 14.53
N HIS A 525 -13.87 -22.88 15.48
CA HIS A 525 -13.21 -23.90 16.30
C HIS A 525 -14.22 -24.93 16.85
N GLY A 526 -14.06 -26.16 16.42
CA GLY A 526 -14.66 -27.36 17.05
C GLY A 526 -16.01 -27.85 16.52
N SER A 527 -16.73 -27.15 15.61
CA SER A 527 -18.07 -27.58 15.20
C SER A 527 -18.26 -27.90 13.71
N LEU A 528 -17.36 -27.49 12.81
CA LEU A 528 -17.45 -27.80 11.38
C LEU A 528 -16.04 -28.04 10.81
N ARG A 529 -15.78 -29.29 10.41
CA ARG A 529 -14.65 -29.58 9.51
C ARG A 529 -15.07 -29.18 8.08
N GLY A 530 -14.11 -28.82 7.20
CA GLY A 530 -14.41 -28.47 5.81
C GLY A 530 -15.29 -29.51 5.09
N HIS A 531 -15.14 -30.80 5.46
CA HIS A 531 -16.01 -31.90 5.00
C HIS A 531 -17.48 -31.68 5.37
N ASP A 532 -17.78 -31.26 6.59
CA ASP A 532 -19.16 -31.04 7.08
C ASP A 532 -19.78 -29.81 6.39
N LEU A 533 -18.97 -28.81 6.04
CA LEU A 533 -19.41 -27.64 5.26
C LEU A 533 -19.87 -28.06 3.85
N VAL A 534 -19.06 -28.85 3.14
CA VAL A 534 -19.35 -29.32 1.79
C VAL A 534 -20.60 -30.21 1.78
N GLU A 535 -20.78 -31.07 2.79
CA GLU A 535 -21.95 -31.92 2.95
C GLU A 535 -23.23 -31.12 3.23
N ARG A 536 -23.17 -30.12 4.11
CA ARG A 536 -24.29 -29.20 4.41
C ARG A 536 -24.70 -28.37 3.20
N LEU A 537 -23.74 -27.99 2.36
CA LEU A 537 -24.00 -27.25 1.12
C LEU A 537 -24.57 -28.16 0.00
N GLY A 538 -24.78 -29.47 0.25
CA GLY A 538 -25.42 -30.38 -0.66
C GLY A 538 -24.63 -30.65 -1.94
N ALA A 539 -23.33 -30.83 -1.82
CA ALA A 539 -22.52 -31.38 -2.90
C ALA A 539 -23.00 -32.79 -3.19
N GLU A 540 -23.46 -33.06 -4.41
CA GLU A 540 -24.07 -34.35 -4.81
C GLU A 540 -23.15 -35.52 -4.46
N ALA A 541 -23.78 -36.60 -4.01
CA ALA A 541 -23.16 -37.80 -3.49
C ALA A 541 -22.14 -38.42 -4.48
N GLY A 542 -20.88 -38.33 -4.13
CA GLY A 542 -19.68 -38.74 -4.87
C GLY A 542 -18.55 -37.77 -4.76
N GLY A 543 -18.82 -36.58 -4.15
CA GLY A 543 -17.99 -35.40 -4.32
C GLY A 543 -17.10 -34.94 -3.15
N THR A 544 -17.37 -35.30 -1.89
CA THR A 544 -16.59 -34.68 -0.79
C THR A 544 -15.09 -34.99 -0.88
N HIS A 545 -14.72 -36.25 -1.12
CA HIS A 545 -13.30 -36.61 -1.27
C HIS A 545 -12.69 -36.01 -2.55
N ARG A 546 -13.45 -35.99 -3.65
CA ARG A 546 -13.01 -35.38 -4.91
C ARG A 546 -12.81 -33.87 -4.82
N VAL A 547 -13.66 -33.17 -4.09
CA VAL A 547 -13.58 -31.71 -3.91
C VAL A 547 -12.28 -31.31 -3.18
N TYR A 548 -11.86 -32.12 -2.21
CA TYR A 548 -10.59 -31.89 -1.49
C TYR A 548 -9.35 -32.27 -2.31
N GLU A 549 -9.46 -33.22 -3.23
CA GLU A 549 -8.34 -33.68 -4.04
C GLU A 549 -8.22 -32.97 -5.40
N GLN A 550 -9.34 -32.58 -6.00
CA GLN A 550 -9.40 -32.07 -7.38
C GLN A 550 -9.75 -30.58 -7.49
N GLY A 551 -10.06 -29.91 -6.37
CA GLY A 551 -10.48 -28.51 -6.35
C GLY A 551 -12.00 -28.32 -6.30
N VAL A 552 -12.43 -27.05 -6.25
CA VAL A 552 -13.80 -26.62 -5.98
C VAL A 552 -14.40 -26.00 -7.24
N SER A 553 -15.59 -26.46 -7.68
CA SER A 553 -16.29 -25.78 -8.78
C SER A 553 -16.68 -24.35 -8.37
N ARG A 554 -16.70 -23.42 -9.33
CA ARG A 554 -17.08 -22.02 -9.07
C ARG A 554 -18.49 -21.88 -8.49
N ALA A 555 -19.42 -22.74 -8.91
CA ALA A 555 -20.77 -22.75 -8.36
C ALA A 555 -20.77 -23.15 -6.88
N LEU A 556 -19.96 -24.14 -6.50
CA LEU A 556 -19.81 -24.55 -5.11
C LEU A 556 -19.04 -23.48 -4.32
N MET A 557 -18.02 -22.83 -4.91
CA MET A 557 -17.28 -21.75 -4.26
C MET A 557 -18.18 -20.56 -3.90
N ARG A 558 -19.09 -20.14 -4.78
CA ARG A 558 -20.08 -19.10 -4.45
C ARG A 558 -20.94 -19.49 -3.25
N ARG A 559 -21.37 -20.74 -3.17
CA ARG A 559 -22.13 -21.22 -2.02
C ARG A 559 -21.30 -21.30 -0.74
N ILE A 560 -20.00 -21.62 -0.86
CA ILE A 560 -19.05 -21.57 0.27
C ILE A 560 -18.89 -20.11 0.72
N ALA A 561 -18.73 -19.17 -0.20
CA ALA A 561 -18.62 -17.75 0.10
C ALA A 561 -19.89 -17.17 0.76
N ASP A 562 -21.08 -17.62 0.34
CA ASP A 562 -22.34 -17.26 0.98
C ASP A 562 -22.44 -17.78 2.43
N ALA A 563 -21.76 -18.88 2.74
CA ALA A 563 -21.77 -19.51 4.06
C ALA A 563 -20.63 -19.01 4.97
N LEU A 564 -19.52 -18.57 4.37
CA LEU A 564 -18.34 -18.03 5.04
C LEU A 564 -18.16 -16.59 4.56
N PRO A 565 -18.41 -15.56 5.39
CA PRO A 565 -18.35 -14.17 4.97
C PRO A 565 -16.90 -13.72 4.77
N ASP A 566 -16.32 -14.09 3.62
CA ASP A 566 -14.97 -13.70 3.20
C ASP A 566 -15.02 -13.19 1.74
N GLN A 567 -14.62 -11.95 1.53
CA GLN A 567 -14.69 -11.29 0.22
C GLN A 567 -13.84 -12.00 -0.83
N PHE A 568 -12.66 -12.50 -0.46
CA PHE A 568 -11.79 -13.21 -1.40
C PHE A 568 -12.41 -14.49 -1.93
N LEU A 569 -13.13 -15.25 -1.09
CA LEU A 569 -13.86 -16.45 -1.54
C LEU A 569 -15.00 -16.09 -2.52
N ALA A 570 -15.69 -14.97 -2.27
CA ALA A 570 -16.71 -14.45 -3.18
C ALA A 570 -16.09 -14.04 -4.53
N ASP A 571 -14.97 -13.33 -4.50
CA ASP A 571 -14.21 -12.89 -5.67
C ASP A 571 -13.69 -14.10 -6.46
N LEU A 572 -13.14 -15.13 -5.82
CA LEU A 572 -12.73 -16.38 -6.48
C LEU A 572 -13.86 -17.03 -7.27
N GLY A 573 -15.04 -17.13 -6.66
CA GLY A 573 -16.23 -17.72 -7.29
C GLY A 573 -16.74 -16.94 -8.51
N ALA A 574 -16.44 -15.64 -8.55
CA ALA A 574 -16.90 -14.69 -9.58
C ALA A 574 -15.78 -14.26 -10.55
N SER A 575 -14.51 -14.62 -10.33
CA SER A 575 -13.32 -14.10 -11.01
C SER A 575 -13.27 -14.38 -12.51
N ASP A 576 -12.51 -13.51 -13.23
CA ASP A 576 -12.13 -13.69 -14.64
C ASP A 576 -10.83 -14.48 -14.81
N VAL A 577 -10.35 -15.11 -13.73
CA VAL A 577 -9.11 -15.87 -13.66
C VAL A 577 -9.36 -17.36 -13.85
N LEU A 578 -8.55 -18.00 -14.69
CA LEU A 578 -8.35 -19.45 -14.72
C LEU A 578 -7.11 -19.77 -13.88
N TRP A 579 -7.23 -20.66 -12.93
CA TRP A 579 -6.11 -21.19 -12.15
C TRP A 579 -5.51 -22.37 -12.90
N ASP A 580 -4.39 -22.14 -13.59
CA ASP A 580 -3.81 -23.05 -14.56
C ASP A 580 -2.58 -23.75 -13.97
N GLU A 581 -2.55 -25.09 -14.04
CA GLU A 581 -1.50 -25.91 -13.42
C GLU A 581 -0.20 -25.82 -14.18
N ILE A 582 0.92 -25.67 -13.47
CA ILE A 582 2.28 -25.68 -14.02
C ILE A 582 2.67 -27.12 -14.32
N VAL A 583 2.91 -27.40 -15.60
CA VAL A 583 3.35 -28.73 -16.07
C VAL A 583 4.85 -28.82 -16.33
N ALA A 584 5.51 -27.70 -16.59
CA ALA A 584 6.98 -27.66 -16.79
C ALA A 584 7.56 -26.28 -16.53
N ILE A 585 8.78 -26.25 -16.00
CA ILE A 585 9.65 -25.06 -15.90
C ILE A 585 11.02 -25.45 -16.48
N GLU A 586 11.41 -24.86 -17.62
CA GLU A 586 12.61 -25.24 -18.34
C GLU A 586 13.55 -24.04 -18.55
N PRO A 587 14.86 -24.15 -18.26
CA PRO A 587 15.82 -23.11 -18.56
C PRO A 587 15.97 -22.93 -20.08
N ARG A 588 16.08 -21.65 -20.53
CA ARG A 588 16.23 -21.27 -21.94
C ARG A 588 17.49 -20.44 -22.20
N GLY A 589 18.45 -20.41 -21.25
CA GLY A 589 19.68 -19.64 -21.33
C GLY A 589 19.47 -18.16 -20.96
N GLU A 590 20.24 -17.27 -21.57
CA GLU A 590 20.18 -15.83 -21.32
C GLU A 590 19.54 -15.09 -22.50
N ALA A 591 18.75 -14.05 -22.21
CA ALA A 591 18.20 -13.15 -23.21
C ALA A 591 18.00 -11.72 -22.66
N LEU A 592 17.94 -10.75 -23.57
CA LEU A 592 17.49 -9.41 -23.27
C LEU A 592 16.00 -9.46 -22.87
N VAL A 593 15.70 -8.91 -21.71
CA VAL A 593 14.35 -8.93 -21.14
C VAL A 593 13.82 -7.52 -20.93
N PHE A 594 12.49 -7.42 -20.91
CA PHE A 594 11.74 -6.16 -20.82
C PHE A 594 10.80 -6.19 -19.64
N ASP A 595 10.52 -5.00 -19.14
CA ASP A 595 9.49 -4.75 -18.12
C ASP A 595 8.62 -3.57 -18.55
N ALA A 596 7.46 -3.44 -17.91
CA ALA A 596 6.48 -2.41 -18.21
C ALA A 596 6.01 -1.71 -16.95
N THR A 597 5.48 -0.50 -17.10
CA THR A 597 4.88 0.28 -16.02
C THR A 597 3.37 0.35 -16.21
N VAL A 598 2.61 -0.23 -15.28
CA VAL A 598 1.15 -0.13 -15.22
C VAL A 598 0.77 0.45 -13.85
N PRO A 599 0.44 1.74 -13.75
CA PRO A 599 0.01 2.35 -12.50
C PRO A 599 -1.30 1.73 -11.98
N ASN A 600 -1.55 1.85 -10.68
CA ASN A 600 -2.73 1.41 -9.94
C ASN A 600 -2.84 -0.11 -9.71
N THR A 601 -2.96 -0.92 -10.74
CA THR A 601 -3.11 -2.38 -10.61
C THR A 601 -1.80 -3.13 -10.45
N HIS A 602 -0.67 -2.52 -10.86
CA HIS A 602 0.68 -3.09 -10.78
C HIS A 602 0.86 -4.46 -11.46
N ASN A 603 -0.08 -4.84 -12.33
CA ASN A 603 -0.06 -6.09 -13.08
C ASN A 603 -0.59 -5.88 -14.50
N PHE A 604 -0.37 -6.86 -15.35
CA PHE A 604 -0.94 -6.93 -16.69
C PHE A 604 -0.98 -8.37 -17.21
N VAL A 605 -1.66 -8.60 -18.31
CA VAL A 605 -1.76 -9.93 -18.92
C VAL A 605 -0.74 -10.07 -20.04
N ALA A 606 0.16 -11.05 -19.92
CA ALA A 606 1.16 -11.41 -20.92
C ALA A 606 1.05 -12.88 -21.28
N ASN A 607 0.94 -13.21 -22.58
CA ASN A 607 0.71 -14.58 -23.08
C ASN A 607 -0.49 -15.25 -22.37
N ASP A 608 -1.54 -14.47 -22.10
CA ASP A 608 -2.75 -14.87 -21.35
C ASP A 608 -2.51 -15.27 -19.88
N ILE A 609 -1.35 -14.93 -19.30
CA ILE A 609 -0.99 -15.18 -17.91
C ILE A 609 -0.88 -13.83 -17.20
N VAL A 610 -1.38 -13.75 -15.95
CA VAL A 610 -1.31 -12.53 -15.15
C VAL A 610 0.09 -12.40 -14.55
N VAL A 611 0.74 -11.26 -14.80
CA VAL A 611 2.13 -10.98 -14.41
C VAL A 611 2.23 -9.62 -13.68
N HIS A 612 3.21 -9.47 -12.80
CA HIS A 612 3.40 -8.28 -11.98
C HIS A 612 4.45 -7.32 -12.57
N ASN A 613 4.35 -6.03 -12.25
CA ASN A 613 5.33 -4.99 -12.58
C ASN A 613 6.05 -4.44 -11.32
N SER A 614 6.98 -3.48 -11.46
CA SER A 614 8.04 -3.17 -10.48
C SER A 614 7.78 -2.02 -9.48
N ILE A 615 8.59 -1.98 -8.38
CA ILE A 615 8.49 -1.18 -7.14
C ILE A 615 8.84 0.32 -7.28
N GLU A 616 9.71 0.73 -8.25
CA GLU A 616 10.15 2.14 -8.34
C GLU A 616 9.04 3.14 -8.70
N GLN A 617 7.81 2.67 -8.87
CA GLN A 617 6.69 3.48 -9.35
C GLN A 617 6.20 4.48 -8.31
N ASP A 618 6.25 4.14 -7.02
CA ASP A 618 5.77 5.00 -5.94
C ASP A 618 6.71 6.17 -5.63
N ALA A 619 8.01 6.03 -5.96
CA ALA A 619 8.99 7.08 -5.73
C ALA A 619 8.83 8.26 -6.72
N ASP A 620 8.87 9.48 -6.20
CA ASP A 620 8.92 10.69 -7.00
C ASP A 620 10.32 10.98 -7.51
N VAL A 621 11.33 10.66 -6.69
CA VAL A 621 12.75 10.81 -7.00
C VAL A 621 13.48 9.50 -6.73
N VAL A 622 14.37 9.10 -7.64
CA VAL A 622 15.28 7.97 -7.42
C VAL A 622 16.70 8.45 -7.65
N MET A 623 17.53 8.27 -6.65
CA MET A 623 18.95 8.63 -6.66
C MET A 623 19.82 7.40 -6.45
N PHE A 624 20.91 7.31 -7.19
CA PHE A 624 21.92 6.28 -7.00
C PHE A 624 23.23 6.90 -6.53
N ILE A 625 23.93 6.19 -5.65
CA ILE A 625 25.30 6.53 -5.27
C ILE A 625 26.24 5.57 -5.99
N TYR A 626 27.18 6.14 -6.76
CA TYR A 626 28.20 5.41 -7.45
C TYR A 626 29.58 5.97 -7.10
N ARG A 627 30.52 5.07 -6.78
CA ARG A 627 31.92 5.40 -6.53
C ARG A 627 32.78 4.50 -7.38
N ASP A 628 33.46 5.11 -8.36
CA ASP A 628 34.28 4.36 -9.31
C ASP A 628 35.46 3.63 -8.62
N GLU A 629 36.09 4.27 -7.62
CA GLU A 629 37.19 3.70 -6.83
C GLU A 629 36.83 2.38 -6.12
N TYR A 630 35.53 2.14 -5.85
CA TYR A 630 35.06 0.91 -5.21
C TYR A 630 35.18 -0.31 -6.14
N TYR A 631 34.98 -0.09 -7.44
CA TYR A 631 35.04 -1.13 -8.46
C TYR A 631 36.38 -1.16 -9.19
N ASN A 632 37.04 -0.01 -9.27
CA ASN A 632 38.32 0.17 -9.98
C ASN A 632 39.37 0.80 -9.03
N PRO A 633 40.26 -0.02 -8.42
CA PRO A 633 41.31 0.52 -7.53
C PRO A 633 42.26 1.50 -8.18
N GLU A 634 42.41 1.45 -9.53
CA GLU A 634 43.24 2.35 -10.32
C GLU A 634 42.50 3.60 -10.84
N SER A 635 41.30 3.86 -10.31
CA SER A 635 40.48 5.00 -10.72
C SER A 635 41.17 6.34 -10.48
N ASP A 636 41.07 7.23 -11.48
CA ASP A 636 41.50 8.63 -11.37
C ASP A 636 40.52 9.48 -10.52
N GLN A 637 39.33 8.92 -10.17
CA GLN A 637 38.29 9.60 -9.41
C GLN A 637 38.24 9.16 -7.94
N ARG A 638 39.41 9.06 -7.31
CA ARG A 638 39.51 8.68 -5.88
C ARG A 638 38.85 9.72 -4.98
N GLY A 639 38.05 9.25 -4.00
CA GLY A 639 37.33 10.11 -3.08
C GLY A 639 36.14 10.85 -3.70
N LEU A 640 35.83 10.62 -4.98
CA LEU A 640 34.63 11.18 -5.62
C LEU A 640 33.49 10.17 -5.62
N ALA A 641 32.31 10.67 -5.32
CA ALA A 641 31.06 9.92 -5.45
C ALA A 641 30.15 10.66 -6.44
N GLU A 642 29.56 9.92 -7.35
CA GLU A 642 28.57 10.41 -8.30
C GLU A 642 27.18 10.12 -7.71
N ILE A 643 26.34 11.15 -7.57
CA ILE A 643 24.94 11.03 -7.23
C ILE A 643 24.14 11.16 -8.52
N ILE A 644 23.53 10.05 -8.94
CA ILE A 644 22.80 9.93 -10.19
C ILE A 644 21.31 10.07 -9.89
N VAL A 645 20.70 11.19 -10.28
CA VAL A 645 19.24 11.39 -10.22
C VAL A 645 18.65 10.72 -11.46
N ALA A 646 18.23 9.46 -11.30
CA ALA A 646 17.76 8.62 -12.42
C ALA A 646 16.25 8.75 -12.69
N LYS A 647 15.50 9.22 -11.71
CA LYS A 647 14.05 9.55 -11.82
C LYS A 647 13.77 10.83 -11.07
N HIS A 648 13.02 11.72 -11.68
CA HIS A 648 12.47 12.91 -11.04
C HIS A 648 11.13 13.23 -11.71
N ARG A 649 10.00 13.04 -10.99
CA ARG A 649 8.65 13.23 -11.55
C ARG A 649 8.38 14.68 -11.96
N ASN A 650 8.88 15.64 -11.18
CA ASN A 650 8.55 17.05 -11.31
C ASN A 650 9.75 17.90 -11.77
N GLY A 651 10.82 17.27 -12.28
CA GLY A 651 12.02 17.99 -12.67
C GLY A 651 12.97 17.16 -13.56
N PRO A 652 14.14 17.73 -13.89
CA PRO A 652 15.12 17.08 -14.73
C PRO A 652 15.81 15.92 -13.98
N VAL A 653 16.31 14.96 -14.74
CA VAL A 653 17.30 13.97 -14.28
C VAL A 653 18.70 14.49 -14.54
N GLY A 654 19.71 14.00 -13.80
CA GLY A 654 21.06 14.45 -13.96
C GLY A 654 22.03 13.79 -13.00
N ASN A 655 23.29 14.15 -13.09
CA ASN A 655 24.35 13.63 -12.23
C ASN A 655 25.07 14.76 -11.55
N THR A 656 25.42 14.58 -10.29
CA THR A 656 26.28 15.52 -9.54
C THR A 656 27.39 14.76 -8.85
N LYS A 657 28.50 15.45 -8.58
CA LYS A 657 29.67 14.86 -7.90
C LYS A 657 29.80 15.43 -6.51
N LEU A 658 30.03 14.55 -5.55
CA LEU A 658 30.35 14.89 -4.16
C LEU A 658 31.71 14.30 -3.79
N VAL A 659 32.39 14.90 -2.82
CA VAL A 659 33.59 14.33 -2.22
C VAL A 659 33.19 13.43 -1.07
N PHE A 660 33.64 12.18 -1.09
CA PHE A 660 33.43 11.23 0.00
C PHE A 660 34.68 11.12 0.88
N HIS A 661 34.54 11.50 2.14
CA HIS A 661 35.59 11.36 3.15
C HIS A 661 35.41 10.06 3.94
N ALA A 662 36.12 9.01 3.55
CA ALA A 662 36.04 7.70 4.17
C ALA A 662 36.35 7.71 5.67
N ASP A 663 37.32 8.52 6.11
CA ASP A 663 37.74 8.63 7.52
C ASP A 663 36.64 9.19 8.41
N TYR A 664 35.85 10.12 7.90
CA TYR A 664 34.75 10.78 8.63
C TYR A 664 33.39 10.23 8.27
N THR A 665 33.34 9.31 7.30
CA THR A 665 32.11 8.70 6.77
C THR A 665 31.06 9.73 6.32
N THR A 666 31.49 10.80 5.64
CA THR A 666 30.63 11.93 5.23
C THR A 666 30.85 12.30 3.77
N PHE A 667 29.84 12.94 3.18
CA PHE A 667 29.91 13.56 1.86
C PHE A 667 30.01 15.08 2.00
N GLU A 668 30.75 15.72 1.12
CA GLU A 668 30.87 17.17 1.04
C GLU A 668 30.69 17.64 -0.41
N ASN A 669 30.33 18.90 -0.58
CA ASN A 669 30.26 19.51 -1.91
C ASN A 669 31.64 19.46 -2.60
N ALA A 670 31.67 19.06 -3.87
CA ALA A 670 32.88 19.17 -4.66
C ALA A 670 33.24 20.67 -4.90
N ALA A 671 34.51 20.98 -4.94
CA ALA A 671 34.91 22.34 -5.29
C ALA A 671 34.42 22.65 -6.72
N ARG A 672 33.79 23.78 -6.93
CA ARG A 672 33.47 24.29 -8.26
C ARG A 672 34.77 24.73 -8.94
N GLU A 673 35.09 24.16 -10.12
CA GLU A 673 36.18 24.60 -10.97
C GLU A 673 35.93 25.99 -11.54
#